data_65abe432e7f867473f007e08a901362b
#
_entry.id   65abe432e7f867473f007e08a901362b
#
_cell.length_a   1.000
_cell.length_b   1.000
_cell.length_c   1.000
_cell.angle_alpha   90.00
_cell.angle_beta   90.00
_cell.angle_gamma   90.00
#
_symmetry.space_group_name_H-M   'P 1'
#
loop_
_entity.id
_entity.type
_entity.pdbx_description
1 polymer ?
#
loop_
_entity_poly.entity_id
_entity_poly.type
_entity_poly.pdbx_seq_one_letter_code
_entity_poly.pdbx_strand_id
1 'polypeptide(L)'
;DKHQSYVNLQNLYAATGRYDEALLYARKAINMYQAYTPKNDATYNMPYMALADIYRLKGDKDNCYSSLVMLFNGLANIKNPKDLYALYTTRGRCRFAFEDYQAALTDYKKVDELLAMKYPQTDADRISLLALMGGVEHQLGNYAESERCYCDYAEYVKGLYGENDMNYVKAQIYLANAEGFAGHIDNGCKNYVLAEQRLKALMKKRIPYMSITEREGFWDPLSSLFTMMTPYALEAKQYQTPFTKSCYDALVMSKAFLLDSERSMFDVIKRTGTPKDMQDYTILSGMKNRIKGWENDYQTYADSILRVSKQVSRLENQLASRCLNYSDGTDFMDADYASVKQALKQNEVLIDFTDFVSKSQGRKYAAYIINKEQDYPLLKQLFAEKQIESLGIIRPDMYYNEDYVQDVLSLLWEPLKGNVSEGATIYYVPSQLLFQVSLESLPLADGSLLGSHYNFIRLSSARELLKIKAKQKVNTAHTAVLYGGLQYDLEASAMTAEAKKYELPDWLVLRGDMARGDSVFRDLQGSRDEIVKIESILKRCKWQVTPYTGKNGTEESFLAMHGKSPRLLHLATHGFYYTPGKAERVNYLKGYTDAMSLSGLVLSGGNAAWQGKELPEGVLGGILTANDIARMDLSDTDMVVLSACKSGQGKATSEGLYGLQRAFKKAGVGTIVMSLWNVNDKITSEFMVAFYERLADKANVWNKRKAFEEAKGVIRKKHSDPYYWAAFVMLD
;
A
#
# COMPACT_ATOMS: atom_id res chain seq x y z
N ASP A 1 -0.63 32.28 24.71
CA ASP A 1 -0.03 31.83 23.46
C ASP A 1 0.70 30.50 23.56
N LYS A 2 1.58 30.27 24.57
CA LYS A 2 2.27 28.99 24.74
C LYS A 2 1.31 27.81 24.99
N HIS A 3 0.27 27.99 25.78
CA HIS A 3 -0.76 26.95 26.01
C HIS A 3 -1.40 26.53 24.68
N GLN A 4 -1.86 27.49 23.88
CA GLN A 4 -2.47 27.20 22.58
C GLN A 4 -1.47 26.51 21.62
N SER A 5 -0.19 26.88 21.68
CA SER A 5 0.85 26.22 20.89
C SER A 5 1.00 24.73 21.29
N TYR A 6 0.96 24.41 22.58
CA TYR A 6 1.00 23.02 23.05
C TYR A 6 -0.26 22.24 22.64
N VAL A 7 -1.45 22.87 22.72
CA VAL A 7 -2.70 22.27 22.23
C VAL A 7 -2.63 21.97 20.72
N ASN A 8 -2.11 22.90 19.93
CA ASN A 8 -1.95 22.70 18.49
C ASN A 8 -0.96 21.58 18.16
N LEU A 9 0.17 21.51 18.88
CA LEU A 9 1.16 20.44 18.71
C LEU A 9 0.62 19.07 19.11
N GLN A 10 -0.09 18.97 20.24
CA GLN A 10 -0.70 17.70 20.66
C GLN A 10 -1.70 17.19 19.60
N ASN A 11 -2.53 18.09 19.06
CA ASN A 11 -3.52 17.72 18.04
C ASN A 11 -2.84 17.28 16.74
N LEU A 12 -1.78 17.98 16.32
CA LEU A 12 -1.00 17.61 15.13
C LEU A 12 -0.35 16.24 15.30
N TYR A 13 0.32 16.00 16.44
CA TYR A 13 0.95 14.71 16.69
C TYR A 13 -0.06 13.58 16.85
N ALA A 14 -1.20 13.82 17.49
CA ALA A 14 -2.29 12.83 17.57
C ALA A 14 -2.85 12.49 16.19
N ALA A 15 -3.08 13.49 15.33
CA ALA A 15 -3.58 13.31 13.98
C ALA A 15 -2.58 12.57 13.07
N THR A 16 -1.29 12.66 13.34
CA THR A 16 -0.22 11.98 12.60
C THR A 16 0.20 10.62 13.21
N GLY A 17 -0.54 10.12 14.22
CA GLY A 17 -0.26 8.84 14.88
C GLY A 17 0.96 8.84 15.82
N ARG A 18 1.57 10.00 16.05
CA ARG A 18 2.72 10.18 16.96
C ARG A 18 2.23 10.39 18.38
N TYR A 19 1.68 9.34 18.97
CA TYR A 19 0.94 9.43 20.24
C TYR A 19 1.83 9.77 21.44
N ASP A 20 3.09 9.36 21.47
CA ASP A 20 3.98 9.66 22.59
C ASP A 20 4.36 11.14 22.65
N GLU A 21 4.60 11.76 21.51
CA GLU A 21 4.80 13.21 21.40
C GLU A 21 3.50 13.97 21.68
N ALA A 22 2.36 13.46 21.19
CA ALA A 22 1.05 14.04 21.52
C ALA A 22 0.83 14.07 23.03
N LEU A 23 1.12 12.98 23.74
CA LEU A 23 1.02 12.86 25.20
C LEU A 23 1.97 13.84 25.91
N LEU A 24 3.21 14.00 25.41
CA LEU A 24 4.17 14.95 25.97
C LEU A 24 3.62 16.38 25.94
N TYR A 25 3.09 16.81 24.78
CA TYR A 25 2.55 18.15 24.63
C TYR A 25 1.21 18.34 25.34
N ALA A 26 0.36 17.31 25.41
CA ALA A 26 -0.85 17.32 26.21
C ALA A 26 -0.56 17.55 27.70
N ARG A 27 0.44 16.85 28.26
CA ARG A 27 0.87 17.07 29.65
C ARG A 27 1.43 18.48 29.88
N LYS A 28 2.20 19.03 28.93
CA LYS A 28 2.68 20.41 29.01
C LYS A 28 1.50 21.41 28.98
N ALA A 29 0.50 21.17 28.13
CA ALA A 29 -0.71 21.99 28.07
C ALA A 29 -1.50 21.94 29.36
N ILE A 30 -1.69 20.75 29.95
CA ILE A 30 -2.37 20.55 31.25
C ILE A 30 -1.65 21.33 32.36
N ASN A 31 -0.33 21.12 32.51
CA ASN A 31 0.44 21.79 33.56
C ASN A 31 0.35 23.31 33.45
N MET A 32 0.38 23.82 32.23
CA MET A 32 0.27 25.25 31.98
C MET A 32 -1.14 25.78 32.28
N TYR A 33 -2.20 25.07 31.85
CA TYR A 33 -3.57 25.44 32.12
C TYR A 33 -3.83 25.47 33.64
N GLN A 34 -3.42 24.44 34.34
CA GLN A 34 -3.63 24.28 35.79
C GLN A 34 -2.82 25.26 36.62
N ALA A 35 -1.70 25.80 36.08
CA ALA A 35 -0.92 26.83 36.75
C ALA A 35 -1.66 28.17 36.85
N TYR A 36 -2.58 28.42 35.92
CA TYR A 36 -3.36 29.69 35.85
C TYR A 36 -4.83 29.51 36.22
N THR A 37 -5.32 28.29 36.36
CA THR A 37 -6.70 27.98 36.69
C THR A 37 -6.80 27.57 38.17
N PRO A 38 -7.65 28.24 39.00
CA PRO A 38 -7.83 27.84 40.39
C PRO A 38 -8.32 26.38 40.52
N LYS A 39 -7.85 25.63 41.53
CA LYS A 39 -8.22 24.22 41.73
C LYS A 39 -9.72 24.01 41.98
N ASN A 40 -10.43 25.02 42.46
CA ASN A 40 -11.89 24.99 42.69
C ASN A 40 -12.68 25.44 41.45
N ASP A 41 -12.02 25.79 40.38
CA ASP A 41 -12.68 26.11 39.10
C ASP A 41 -13.24 24.82 38.47
N ALA A 42 -14.46 24.89 38.00
CA ALA A 42 -15.15 23.76 37.39
C ALA A 42 -14.43 23.22 36.15
N THR A 43 -13.67 24.05 35.46
CA THR A 43 -12.94 23.68 34.24
C THR A 43 -11.53 23.17 34.49
N TYR A 44 -11.04 23.16 35.74
CA TYR A 44 -9.67 22.80 36.11
C TYR A 44 -9.18 21.47 35.50
N ASN A 45 -10.08 20.49 35.41
CA ASN A 45 -9.78 19.15 34.90
C ASN A 45 -10.11 18.96 33.40
N MET A 46 -10.69 19.95 32.71
CA MET A 46 -11.06 19.83 31.29
C MET A 46 -9.94 19.40 30.36
N PRO A 47 -8.67 19.83 30.56
CA PRO A 47 -7.57 19.40 29.67
C PRO A 47 -7.29 17.88 29.72
N TYR A 48 -7.71 17.12 30.73
CA TYR A 48 -7.61 15.65 30.74
C TYR A 48 -8.44 14.97 29.62
N MET A 49 -9.37 15.70 29.01
CA MET A 49 -10.11 15.26 27.84
C MET A 49 -9.18 14.90 26.68
N ALA A 50 -8.16 15.73 26.44
CA ALA A 50 -7.16 15.49 25.40
C ALA A 50 -6.32 14.23 25.69
N LEU A 51 -5.92 14.01 26.95
CA LEU A 51 -5.21 12.79 27.35
C LEU A 51 -6.07 11.55 27.12
N ALA A 52 -7.34 11.58 27.53
CA ALA A 52 -8.26 10.46 27.34
C ALA A 52 -8.39 10.11 25.85
N ASP A 53 -8.55 11.12 24.98
CA ASP A 53 -8.65 10.90 23.53
C ASP A 53 -7.34 10.38 22.92
N ILE A 54 -6.19 10.88 23.33
CA ILE A 54 -4.89 10.37 22.83
C ILE A 54 -4.65 8.93 23.27
N TYR A 55 -4.93 8.59 24.55
CA TYR A 55 -4.82 7.20 25.02
C TYR A 55 -5.83 6.28 24.33
N ARG A 56 -7.04 6.77 24.05
CA ARG A 56 -8.03 6.04 23.24
C ARG A 56 -7.48 5.74 21.83
N LEU A 57 -6.88 6.71 21.16
CA LEU A 57 -6.27 6.54 19.83
C LEU A 57 -5.08 5.58 19.88
N LYS A 58 -4.31 5.59 20.99
CA LYS A 58 -3.18 4.68 21.22
C LYS A 58 -3.62 3.25 21.56
N GLY A 59 -4.91 3.05 21.92
CA GLY A 59 -5.42 1.76 22.42
C GLY A 59 -5.07 1.45 23.88
N ASP A 60 -4.60 2.42 24.64
CA ASP A 60 -4.21 2.29 26.04
C ASP A 60 -5.44 2.51 26.96
N LYS A 61 -6.14 1.41 27.24
CA LYS A 61 -7.38 1.41 28.01
C LYS A 61 -7.18 1.96 29.44
N ASP A 62 -6.17 1.51 30.14
CA ASP A 62 -5.97 1.82 31.56
C ASP A 62 -5.68 3.31 31.77
N ASN A 63 -4.78 3.87 30.98
CA ASN A 63 -4.45 5.29 31.04
C ASN A 63 -5.60 6.17 30.50
N CYS A 64 -6.37 5.69 29.51
CA CYS A 64 -7.56 6.37 29.04
C CYS A 64 -8.59 6.50 30.18
N TYR A 65 -8.95 5.40 30.84
CA TYR A 65 -9.90 5.41 31.95
C TYR A 65 -9.39 6.20 33.16
N SER A 66 -8.10 6.14 33.47
CA SER A 66 -7.49 6.99 34.53
C SER A 66 -7.65 8.48 34.20
N SER A 67 -7.45 8.85 32.94
CA SER A 67 -7.66 10.24 32.46
C SER A 67 -9.14 10.65 32.57
N LEU A 68 -10.08 9.74 32.28
CA LEU A 68 -11.51 10.00 32.44
C LEU A 68 -11.89 10.18 33.91
N VAL A 69 -11.30 9.41 34.84
CA VAL A 69 -11.54 9.60 36.29
C VAL A 69 -11.08 11.01 36.71
N MET A 70 -9.90 11.45 36.26
CA MET A 70 -9.43 12.81 36.55
C MET A 70 -10.33 13.88 35.92
N LEU A 71 -10.77 13.67 34.68
CA LEU A 71 -11.67 14.54 33.96
C LEU A 71 -13.01 14.76 34.68
N PHE A 72 -13.59 13.64 35.19
CA PHE A 72 -14.90 13.67 35.87
C PHE A 72 -14.82 14.02 37.36
N ASN A 73 -13.61 14.18 37.90
CA ASN A 73 -13.44 14.68 39.25
C ASN A 73 -13.87 16.17 39.32
N GLY A 74 -14.90 16.48 40.06
CA GLY A 74 -15.48 17.82 40.12
C GLY A 74 -16.68 18.06 39.16
N LEU A 75 -17.18 17.01 38.47
CA LEU A 75 -18.31 17.09 37.55
C LEU A 75 -19.53 17.84 38.13
N ALA A 76 -19.82 17.65 39.44
CA ALA A 76 -20.93 18.31 40.13
C ALA A 76 -20.89 19.85 40.08
N ASN A 77 -19.72 20.41 39.89
CA ASN A 77 -19.51 21.86 39.80
C ASN A 77 -19.69 22.43 38.40
N ILE A 78 -19.73 21.56 37.37
CA ILE A 78 -19.87 21.96 35.96
C ILE A 78 -21.34 22.19 35.66
N LYS A 79 -21.76 23.44 35.47
CA LYS A 79 -23.11 23.85 35.15
C LYS A 79 -23.32 24.22 33.68
N ASN A 80 -22.23 24.46 32.94
CA ASN A 80 -22.33 24.85 31.54
C ASN A 80 -22.66 23.62 30.68
N PRO A 81 -23.81 23.62 29.98
CA PRO A 81 -24.23 22.49 29.15
C PRO A 81 -23.23 22.13 28.05
N LYS A 82 -22.50 23.11 27.54
CA LYS A 82 -21.48 22.90 26.49
C LYS A 82 -20.29 22.07 26.99
N ASP A 83 -19.86 22.32 28.22
CA ASP A 83 -18.79 21.56 28.86
C ASP A 83 -19.26 20.14 29.21
N LEU A 84 -20.48 19.99 29.71
CA LEU A 84 -21.11 18.68 29.96
C LEU A 84 -21.26 17.87 28.66
N TYR A 85 -21.67 18.51 27.57
CA TYR A 85 -21.72 17.88 26.24
C TYR A 85 -20.35 17.32 25.85
N ALA A 86 -19.30 18.13 25.92
CA ALA A 86 -17.94 17.71 25.56
C ALA A 86 -17.43 16.55 26.43
N LEU A 87 -17.70 16.61 27.74
CA LEU A 87 -17.31 15.57 28.70
C LEU A 87 -17.98 14.23 28.41
N TYR A 88 -19.32 14.22 28.31
CA TYR A 88 -20.06 12.97 28.06
C TYR A 88 -19.75 12.42 26.66
N THR A 89 -19.61 13.28 25.64
CA THR A 89 -19.22 12.84 24.30
C THR A 89 -17.82 12.18 24.29
N THR A 90 -16.85 12.77 24.98
CA THR A 90 -15.50 12.18 25.10
C THR A 90 -15.53 10.85 25.82
N ARG A 91 -16.24 10.75 26.96
CA ARG A 91 -16.34 9.50 27.70
C ARG A 91 -17.05 8.43 26.88
N GLY A 92 -18.12 8.78 26.19
CA GLY A 92 -18.86 7.88 25.32
C GLY A 92 -17.96 7.33 24.18
N ARG A 93 -17.14 8.17 23.54
CA ARG A 93 -16.17 7.73 22.54
C ARG A 93 -15.12 6.79 23.10
N CYS A 94 -14.58 7.07 24.30
CA CYS A 94 -13.63 6.19 24.96
C CYS A 94 -14.27 4.83 25.29
N ARG A 95 -15.46 4.82 25.86
CA ARG A 95 -16.21 3.61 26.18
C ARG A 95 -16.53 2.80 24.93
N PHE A 96 -16.95 3.45 23.86
CA PHE A 96 -17.18 2.81 22.56
C PHE A 96 -15.91 2.13 22.03
N ALA A 97 -14.78 2.83 22.06
CA ALA A 97 -13.50 2.31 21.56
C ALA A 97 -13.01 1.06 22.33
N PHE A 98 -13.37 0.97 23.61
CA PHE A 98 -13.03 -0.18 24.48
C PHE A 98 -14.19 -1.16 24.69
N GLU A 99 -15.19 -1.13 23.79
CA GLU A 99 -16.31 -2.08 23.70
C GLU A 99 -17.31 -2.04 24.87
N ASP A 100 -17.28 -0.99 25.68
CA ASP A 100 -18.27 -0.74 26.72
C ASP A 100 -19.49 0.00 26.13
N TYR A 101 -20.18 -0.68 25.21
CA TYR A 101 -21.23 -0.08 24.38
C TYR A 101 -22.43 0.41 25.18
N GLN A 102 -22.87 -0.36 26.20
CA GLN A 102 -24.02 0.04 27.00
C GLN A 102 -23.76 1.32 27.80
N ALA A 103 -22.56 1.46 28.34
CA ALA A 103 -22.18 2.68 29.05
C ALA A 103 -21.95 3.85 28.08
N ALA A 104 -21.42 3.59 26.86
CA ALA A 104 -21.32 4.60 25.83
C ALA A 104 -22.69 5.14 25.41
N LEU A 105 -23.67 4.26 25.22
CA LEU A 105 -25.08 4.64 24.93
C LEU A 105 -25.68 5.50 26.02
N THR A 106 -25.41 5.16 27.28
CA THR A 106 -25.87 5.95 28.43
C THR A 106 -25.31 7.37 28.39
N ASP A 107 -24.04 7.53 28.05
CA ASP A 107 -23.42 8.85 27.91
C ASP A 107 -24.02 9.63 26.73
N TYR A 108 -24.23 9.01 25.60
CA TYR A 108 -24.82 9.68 24.43
C TYR A 108 -26.30 10.07 24.64
N LYS A 109 -27.06 9.25 25.32
CA LYS A 109 -28.44 9.63 25.77
C LYS A 109 -28.42 10.86 26.67
N LYS A 110 -27.41 10.96 27.57
CA LYS A 110 -27.25 12.15 28.39
C LYS A 110 -26.87 13.40 27.57
N VAL A 111 -26.05 13.23 26.53
CA VAL A 111 -25.75 14.30 25.57
C VAL A 111 -27.01 14.73 24.82
N ASP A 112 -27.85 13.79 24.37
CA ASP A 112 -29.12 14.06 23.68
C ASP A 112 -30.06 14.87 24.53
N GLU A 113 -30.21 14.49 25.82
CA GLU A 113 -30.99 15.27 26.79
C GLU A 113 -30.50 16.71 26.94
N LEU A 114 -29.17 16.90 27.02
CA LEU A 114 -28.58 18.25 27.15
C LEU A 114 -28.82 19.09 25.90
N LEU A 115 -28.72 18.50 24.71
CA LEU A 115 -28.97 19.17 23.43
C LEU A 115 -30.46 19.50 23.25
N ALA A 116 -31.38 18.59 23.64
CA ALA A 116 -32.79 18.79 23.51
C ALA A 116 -33.33 19.99 24.32
N MET A 117 -32.70 20.31 25.45
CA MET A 117 -33.05 21.44 26.28
C MET A 117 -32.64 22.80 25.74
N LYS A 118 -31.64 22.88 24.84
CA LYS A 118 -31.00 24.15 24.48
C LYS A 118 -30.82 24.38 22.99
N TYR A 119 -30.80 23.33 22.17
CA TYR A 119 -30.46 23.42 20.76
C TYR A 119 -31.58 22.83 19.89
N PRO A 120 -31.90 23.47 18.74
CA PRO A 120 -32.84 22.90 17.76
C PRO A 120 -32.33 21.60 17.16
N GLN A 121 -33.20 20.76 16.63
CA GLN A 121 -32.83 19.50 15.98
C GLN A 121 -31.91 19.61 14.78
N THR A 122 -31.78 20.80 14.20
CA THR A 122 -30.92 21.10 13.05
C THR A 122 -29.50 21.50 13.47
N ASP A 123 -29.16 21.45 14.75
CA ASP A 123 -27.82 21.76 15.22
C ASP A 123 -26.80 20.69 14.79
N ALA A 124 -25.63 21.12 14.34
CA ALA A 124 -24.57 20.24 13.88
C ALA A 124 -24.08 19.23 14.95
N ASP A 125 -24.11 19.65 16.24
CA ASP A 125 -23.72 18.78 17.36
C ASP A 125 -24.71 17.64 17.53
N ARG A 126 -26.01 17.92 17.37
CA ARG A 126 -27.07 16.90 17.45
C ARG A 126 -26.98 15.91 16.29
N ILE A 127 -26.70 16.41 15.08
CA ILE A 127 -26.49 15.59 13.89
C ILE A 127 -25.32 14.63 14.12
N SER A 128 -24.19 15.14 14.64
CA SER A 128 -23.03 14.32 14.96
C SER A 128 -23.33 13.25 16.01
N LEU A 129 -24.18 13.57 16.99
CA LEU A 129 -24.61 12.61 18.01
C LEU A 129 -25.41 11.44 17.42
N LEU A 130 -26.27 11.68 16.42
CA LEU A 130 -27.02 10.61 15.75
C LEU A 130 -26.09 9.56 15.11
N ALA A 131 -24.99 9.99 14.50
CA ALA A 131 -24.00 9.06 13.95
C ALA A 131 -23.32 8.22 15.05
N LEU A 132 -23.01 8.81 16.20
CA LEU A 132 -22.43 8.11 17.35
C LEU A 132 -23.41 7.11 17.95
N MET A 133 -24.67 7.52 18.14
CA MET A 133 -25.75 6.65 18.65
C MET A 133 -26.01 5.49 17.69
N GLY A 134 -26.13 5.76 16.39
CA GLY A 134 -26.31 4.73 15.37
C GLY A 134 -25.22 3.67 15.42
N GLY A 135 -23.95 4.09 15.61
CA GLY A 135 -22.82 3.18 15.76
C GLY A 135 -22.90 2.32 17.02
N VAL A 136 -23.30 2.88 18.15
CA VAL A 136 -23.44 2.13 19.39
C VAL A 136 -24.60 1.14 19.33
N GLU A 137 -25.77 1.57 18.84
CA GLU A 137 -26.95 0.70 18.68
C GLU A 137 -26.63 -0.48 17.74
N HIS A 138 -25.86 -0.24 16.68
CA HIS A 138 -25.36 -1.30 15.79
C HIS A 138 -24.53 -2.34 16.55
N GLN A 139 -23.59 -1.88 17.41
CA GLN A 139 -22.74 -2.80 18.19
C GLN A 139 -23.52 -3.58 19.25
N LEU A 140 -24.61 -3.02 19.76
CA LEU A 140 -25.52 -3.68 20.69
C LEU A 140 -26.49 -4.66 20.02
N GLY A 141 -26.51 -4.72 18.68
CA GLY A 141 -27.44 -5.54 17.90
C GLY A 141 -28.85 -4.93 17.76
N ASN A 142 -29.04 -3.68 18.15
CA ASN A 142 -30.30 -2.94 18.02
C ASN A 142 -30.41 -2.33 16.61
N TYR A 143 -30.45 -3.17 15.59
CA TYR A 143 -30.29 -2.76 14.20
C TYR A 143 -31.37 -1.81 13.70
N ALA A 144 -32.61 -1.98 14.09
CA ALA A 144 -33.71 -1.07 13.74
C ALA A 144 -33.48 0.35 14.27
N GLU A 145 -32.97 0.48 15.49
CA GLU A 145 -32.66 1.79 16.07
C GLU A 145 -31.42 2.41 15.45
N SER A 146 -30.42 1.57 15.12
CA SER A 146 -29.25 1.99 14.34
C SER A 146 -29.65 2.55 12.98
N GLU A 147 -30.53 1.85 12.24
CA GLU A 147 -31.06 2.30 10.96
C GLU A 147 -31.77 3.65 11.09
N ARG A 148 -32.63 3.80 12.09
CA ARG A 148 -33.33 5.06 12.35
C ARG A 148 -32.35 6.22 12.58
N CYS A 149 -31.35 6.01 13.45
CA CYS A 149 -30.36 7.03 13.74
C CYS A 149 -29.58 7.44 12.48
N TYR A 150 -29.19 6.47 11.65
CA TYR A 150 -28.44 6.77 10.43
C TYR A 150 -29.31 7.34 9.32
N CYS A 151 -30.61 7.02 9.26
CA CYS A 151 -31.56 7.66 8.36
C CYS A 151 -31.69 9.16 8.68
N ASP A 152 -31.98 9.48 9.94
CA ASP A 152 -32.06 10.87 10.41
C ASP A 152 -30.74 11.61 10.16
N TYR A 153 -29.60 10.97 10.46
CA TYR A 153 -28.28 11.52 10.19
C TYR A 153 -28.06 11.84 8.70
N ALA A 154 -28.42 10.91 7.82
CA ALA A 154 -28.24 11.08 6.37
C ALA A 154 -29.13 12.22 5.84
N GLU A 155 -30.38 12.33 6.29
CA GLU A 155 -31.28 13.41 5.89
C GLU A 155 -30.76 14.79 6.32
N TYR A 156 -30.28 14.93 7.55
CA TYR A 156 -29.70 16.19 8.02
C TYR A 156 -28.42 16.57 7.26
N VAL A 157 -27.51 15.61 7.04
CA VAL A 157 -26.28 15.85 6.30
C VAL A 157 -26.60 16.24 4.85
N LYS A 158 -27.59 15.60 4.23
CA LYS A 158 -28.08 15.98 2.89
C LYS A 158 -28.62 17.40 2.87
N GLY A 159 -29.41 17.78 3.86
CA GLY A 159 -29.97 19.12 3.99
C GLY A 159 -28.92 20.22 4.14
N LEU A 160 -27.83 19.94 4.90
CA LEU A 160 -26.75 20.91 5.16
C LEU A 160 -25.75 21.04 4.02
N TYR A 161 -25.31 19.91 3.45
CA TYR A 161 -24.17 19.86 2.53
C TYR A 161 -24.56 19.47 1.10
N GLY A 162 -25.78 18.97 0.90
CA GLY A 162 -26.26 18.48 -0.39
C GLY A 162 -25.80 17.03 -0.71
N GLU A 163 -26.36 16.48 -1.77
CA GLU A 163 -26.11 15.08 -2.15
C GLU A 163 -24.71 14.81 -2.71
N ASN A 164 -24.05 15.85 -3.17
CA ASN A 164 -22.69 15.75 -3.77
C ASN A 164 -21.60 16.12 -2.77
N ASP A 165 -21.84 15.94 -1.48
CA ASP A 165 -20.85 16.16 -0.43
C ASP A 165 -20.34 14.84 0.14
N MET A 166 -19.08 14.82 0.56
CA MET A 166 -18.42 13.64 1.12
C MET A 166 -19.09 13.16 2.42
N ASN A 167 -19.58 14.09 3.23
CA ASN A 167 -20.24 13.72 4.49
C ASN A 167 -21.55 13.00 4.21
N TYR A 168 -22.28 13.38 3.17
CA TYR A 168 -23.48 12.67 2.75
C TYR A 168 -23.19 11.28 2.20
N VAL A 169 -22.13 11.12 1.40
CA VAL A 169 -21.68 9.80 0.93
C VAL A 169 -21.35 8.88 2.11
N LYS A 170 -20.63 9.37 3.12
CA LYS A 170 -20.35 8.60 4.35
C LYS A 170 -21.63 8.23 5.10
N ALA A 171 -22.57 9.18 5.22
CA ALA A 171 -23.85 8.92 5.87
C ALA A 171 -24.63 7.81 5.16
N GLN A 172 -24.65 7.82 3.82
CA GLN A 172 -25.30 6.77 3.03
C GLN A 172 -24.68 5.38 3.25
N ILE A 173 -23.35 5.29 3.38
CA ILE A 173 -22.67 4.01 3.63
C ILE A 173 -23.04 3.48 5.03
N TYR A 174 -23.09 4.35 6.06
CA TYR A 174 -23.50 3.94 7.39
C TYR A 174 -24.97 3.49 7.41
N LEU A 175 -25.85 4.22 6.72
CA LEU A 175 -27.26 3.84 6.56
C LEU A 175 -27.39 2.50 5.83
N ALA A 176 -26.68 2.30 4.72
CA ALA A 176 -26.71 1.05 3.97
C ALA A 176 -26.32 -0.16 4.82
N ASN A 177 -25.28 -0.01 5.66
CA ASN A 177 -24.90 -1.04 6.61
C ASN A 177 -26.02 -1.34 7.61
N ALA A 178 -26.60 -0.31 8.22
CA ALA A 178 -27.67 -0.48 9.22
C ALA A 178 -28.92 -1.14 8.61
N GLU A 179 -29.33 -0.72 7.41
CA GLU A 179 -30.44 -1.32 6.66
C GLU A 179 -30.22 -2.82 6.42
N GLY A 180 -29.00 -3.21 6.03
CA GLY A 180 -28.68 -4.62 5.79
C GLY A 180 -28.81 -5.48 7.05
N PHE A 181 -28.29 -5.00 8.17
CA PHE A 181 -28.38 -5.70 9.44
C PHE A 181 -29.82 -5.67 10.03
N ALA A 182 -30.62 -4.66 9.72
CA ALA A 182 -32.03 -4.60 10.06
C ALA A 182 -32.92 -5.51 9.18
N GLY A 183 -32.33 -6.14 8.13
CA GLY A 183 -33.04 -7.03 7.21
C GLY A 183 -33.53 -6.37 5.92
N HIS A 184 -33.30 -5.06 5.77
CA HIS A 184 -33.70 -4.29 4.58
C HIS A 184 -32.59 -4.32 3.50
N ILE A 185 -32.19 -5.54 3.10
CA ILE A 185 -31.01 -5.79 2.24
C ILE A 185 -31.06 -5.02 0.92
N ASP A 186 -32.23 -4.99 0.26
CA ASP A 186 -32.36 -4.31 -1.04
C ASP A 186 -32.14 -2.80 -0.94
N ASN A 187 -32.56 -2.17 0.16
CA ASN A 187 -32.31 -0.75 0.40
C ASN A 187 -30.84 -0.51 0.68
N GLY A 188 -30.21 -1.34 1.51
CA GLY A 188 -28.78 -1.28 1.77
C GLY A 188 -27.96 -1.41 0.49
N CYS A 189 -28.26 -2.37 -0.38
CA CYS A 189 -27.61 -2.52 -1.68
C CYS A 189 -27.76 -1.24 -2.55
N LYS A 190 -28.97 -0.67 -2.62
CA LYS A 190 -29.22 0.57 -3.39
C LYS A 190 -28.43 1.75 -2.84
N ASN A 191 -28.41 1.93 -1.54
CA ASN A 191 -27.67 3.01 -0.89
C ASN A 191 -26.15 2.86 -1.06
N TYR A 192 -25.60 1.66 -1.02
CA TYR A 192 -24.18 1.42 -1.34
C TYR A 192 -23.86 1.77 -2.79
N VAL A 193 -24.68 1.35 -3.75
CA VAL A 193 -24.46 1.67 -5.19
C VAL A 193 -24.47 3.17 -5.39
N LEU A 194 -25.46 3.89 -4.83
CA LEU A 194 -25.53 5.35 -4.94
C LEU A 194 -24.32 6.04 -4.28
N ALA A 195 -23.89 5.56 -3.12
CA ALA A 195 -22.74 6.09 -2.41
C ALA A 195 -21.44 5.89 -3.23
N GLU A 196 -21.22 4.70 -3.82
CA GLU A 196 -20.08 4.40 -4.68
C GLU A 196 -20.05 5.33 -5.91
N GLN A 197 -21.15 5.45 -6.63
CA GLN A 197 -21.26 6.31 -7.82
C GLN A 197 -20.97 7.79 -7.48
N ARG A 198 -21.53 8.30 -6.39
CA ARG A 198 -21.27 9.67 -5.93
C ARG A 198 -19.82 9.86 -5.52
N LEU A 199 -19.27 8.91 -4.78
CA LEU A 199 -17.87 8.97 -4.35
C LEU A 199 -16.92 8.99 -5.56
N LYS A 200 -17.15 8.12 -6.54
CA LYS A 200 -16.39 8.10 -7.79
C LYS A 200 -16.47 9.43 -8.54
N ALA A 201 -17.68 10.01 -8.64
CA ALA A 201 -17.88 11.32 -9.27
C ALA A 201 -17.16 12.45 -8.53
N LEU A 202 -17.23 12.46 -7.19
CA LEU A 202 -16.52 13.43 -6.35
C LEU A 202 -15.00 13.31 -6.49
N MET A 203 -14.49 12.09 -6.53
CA MET A 203 -13.07 11.81 -6.71
C MET A 203 -12.59 12.29 -8.08
N LYS A 204 -13.29 11.95 -9.15
CA LYS A 204 -12.98 12.44 -10.51
C LYS A 204 -12.92 13.98 -10.57
N LYS A 205 -13.82 14.65 -9.85
CA LYS A 205 -13.86 16.11 -9.81
C LYS A 205 -12.72 16.74 -9.00
N ARG A 206 -12.25 16.07 -7.93
CA ARG A 206 -11.29 16.64 -6.97
C ARG A 206 -9.84 16.21 -7.23
N ILE A 207 -9.61 14.94 -7.53
CA ILE A 207 -8.26 14.36 -7.70
C ILE A 207 -7.38 15.13 -8.70
N PRO A 208 -7.86 15.58 -9.86
CA PRO A 208 -7.04 16.32 -10.80
C PRO A 208 -6.39 17.58 -10.21
N TYR A 209 -7.06 18.22 -9.24
CA TYR A 209 -6.61 19.47 -8.61
C TYR A 209 -5.76 19.26 -7.36
N MET A 210 -5.61 18.00 -6.91
CA MET A 210 -4.89 17.66 -5.69
C MET A 210 -3.43 17.32 -5.99
N SER A 211 -2.54 17.81 -5.14
CA SER A 211 -1.17 17.31 -5.06
C SER A 211 -1.15 15.83 -4.65
N ILE A 212 -0.02 15.15 -4.86
CA ILE A 212 0.12 13.73 -4.45
C ILE A 212 -0.11 13.58 -2.95
N THR A 213 0.45 14.47 -2.13
CA THR A 213 0.26 14.46 -0.67
C THR A 213 -1.21 14.70 -0.26
N GLU A 214 -1.90 15.61 -0.96
CA GLU A 214 -3.33 15.83 -0.73
C GLU A 214 -4.16 14.62 -1.15
N ARG A 215 -3.78 13.91 -2.23
CA ARG A 215 -4.44 12.66 -2.65
C ARG A 215 -4.28 11.55 -1.60
N GLU A 216 -3.09 11.40 -1.02
CA GLU A 216 -2.85 10.46 0.09
C GLU A 216 -3.76 10.77 1.29
N GLY A 217 -3.73 12.01 1.78
CA GLY A 217 -4.56 12.44 2.90
C GLY A 217 -6.06 12.38 2.63
N PHE A 218 -6.48 12.56 1.38
CA PHE A 218 -7.86 12.41 0.96
C PHE A 218 -8.29 10.94 0.85
N TRP A 219 -7.39 10.07 0.35
CA TRP A 219 -7.66 8.66 0.10
C TRP A 219 -7.70 7.80 1.37
N ASP A 220 -6.78 8.00 2.31
CA ASP A 220 -6.65 7.16 3.51
C ASP A 220 -7.97 6.94 4.27
N PRO A 221 -8.75 7.98 4.61
CA PRO A 221 -10.03 7.80 5.29
C PRO A 221 -11.14 7.21 4.40
N LEU A 222 -10.97 7.24 3.06
CA LEU A 222 -11.97 6.77 2.12
C LEU A 222 -11.76 5.31 1.70
N SER A 223 -10.53 4.84 1.70
CA SER A 223 -10.19 3.48 1.26
C SER A 223 -11.01 2.40 1.99
N SER A 224 -11.26 2.59 3.28
CA SER A 224 -12.06 1.68 4.08
C SER A 224 -13.54 1.60 3.64
N LEU A 225 -14.10 2.69 3.10
CA LEU A 225 -15.49 2.72 2.64
C LEU A 225 -15.71 1.77 1.45
N PHE A 226 -14.74 1.71 0.54
CA PHE A 226 -14.80 0.78 -0.60
C PHE A 226 -14.68 -0.67 -0.18
N THR A 227 -13.86 -0.96 0.84
CA THR A 227 -13.66 -2.34 1.31
C THR A 227 -14.85 -2.89 2.10
N MET A 228 -15.75 -2.05 2.60
CA MET A 228 -16.95 -2.49 3.34
C MET A 228 -18.01 -3.17 2.45
N MET A 229 -18.05 -2.88 1.15
CA MET A 229 -19.08 -3.44 0.26
C MET A 229 -18.94 -4.96 0.06
N THR A 230 -17.73 -5.49 -0.01
CA THR A 230 -17.50 -6.94 -0.19
C THR A 230 -18.02 -7.78 0.99
N PRO A 231 -17.66 -7.52 2.26
CA PRO A 231 -18.24 -8.27 3.39
C PRO A 231 -19.75 -8.12 3.47
N TYR A 232 -20.31 -6.95 3.18
CA TYR A 232 -21.74 -6.74 3.11
C TYR A 232 -22.40 -7.65 2.05
N ALA A 233 -21.83 -7.73 0.84
CA ALA A 233 -22.34 -8.59 -0.23
C ALA A 233 -22.35 -10.07 0.19
N LEU A 234 -21.31 -10.53 0.91
CA LEU A 234 -21.21 -11.90 1.42
C LEU A 234 -22.27 -12.19 2.49
N GLU A 235 -22.46 -11.29 3.44
CA GLU A 235 -23.46 -11.40 4.51
C GLU A 235 -24.89 -11.34 3.94
N ALA A 236 -25.12 -10.48 2.96
CA ALA A 236 -26.38 -10.35 2.25
C ALA A 236 -26.62 -11.46 1.20
N LYS A 237 -25.71 -12.44 1.09
CA LYS A 237 -25.76 -13.55 0.12
C LYS A 237 -25.86 -13.09 -1.35
N GLN A 238 -25.30 -11.93 -1.65
CA GLN A 238 -25.23 -11.36 -2.99
C GLN A 238 -23.97 -11.86 -3.68
N TYR A 239 -24.01 -13.05 -4.31
CA TYR A 239 -22.82 -13.70 -4.85
C TYR A 239 -22.56 -13.41 -6.33
N GLN A 240 -23.63 -13.16 -7.12
CA GLN A 240 -23.55 -12.88 -8.54
C GLN A 240 -24.75 -12.04 -9.00
N THR A 241 -24.75 -10.77 -8.66
CA THR A 241 -25.89 -9.86 -8.82
C THR A 241 -25.42 -8.49 -9.33
N PRO A 242 -26.32 -7.60 -9.73
CA PRO A 242 -25.95 -6.20 -10.01
C PRO A 242 -25.19 -5.54 -8.87
N PHE A 243 -25.45 -5.93 -7.62
CA PHE A 243 -24.72 -5.40 -6.47
C PHE A 243 -23.26 -5.87 -6.43
N THR A 244 -22.97 -7.15 -6.74
CA THR A 244 -21.58 -7.62 -6.84
C THR A 244 -20.80 -6.92 -7.94
N LYS A 245 -21.47 -6.46 -9.01
CA LYS A 245 -20.84 -5.59 -10.02
C LYS A 245 -20.34 -4.29 -9.39
N SER A 246 -21.20 -3.60 -8.64
CA SER A 246 -20.82 -2.35 -7.97
C SER A 246 -19.73 -2.56 -6.90
N CYS A 247 -19.77 -3.69 -6.17
CA CYS A 247 -18.70 -4.07 -5.24
C CYS A 247 -17.36 -4.25 -5.96
N TYR A 248 -17.39 -4.88 -7.14
CA TYR A 248 -16.18 -5.09 -7.93
C TYR A 248 -15.69 -3.78 -8.56
N ASP A 249 -16.58 -2.92 -9.05
CA ASP A 249 -16.24 -1.59 -9.56
C ASP A 249 -15.52 -0.77 -8.47
N ALA A 250 -16.01 -0.82 -7.24
CA ALA A 250 -15.37 -0.21 -6.08
C ALA A 250 -13.99 -0.81 -5.78
N LEU A 251 -13.84 -2.13 -5.87
CA LEU A 251 -12.55 -2.82 -5.68
C LEU A 251 -11.54 -2.43 -6.76
N VAL A 252 -11.92 -2.47 -8.04
CA VAL A 252 -11.05 -2.08 -9.17
C VAL A 252 -10.58 -0.64 -9.00
N MET A 253 -11.47 0.27 -8.57
CA MET A 253 -11.10 1.66 -8.34
C MET A 253 -10.16 1.82 -7.15
N SER A 254 -10.42 1.12 -6.05
CA SER A 254 -9.67 1.31 -4.80
C SER A 254 -8.29 0.65 -4.81
N LYS A 255 -8.14 -0.53 -5.40
CA LYS A 255 -6.91 -1.31 -5.37
C LYS A 255 -5.81 -0.62 -6.20
N ALA A 256 -4.67 -0.33 -5.57
CA ALA A 256 -3.56 0.41 -6.17
C ALA A 256 -3.94 1.83 -6.69
N PHE A 257 -4.90 2.49 -6.05
CA PHE A 257 -5.38 3.82 -6.44
C PHE A 257 -4.27 4.87 -6.42
N LEU A 258 -3.52 4.96 -5.33
CA LEU A 258 -2.42 5.92 -5.19
C LEU A 258 -1.31 5.68 -6.22
N LEU A 259 -0.96 4.41 -6.47
CA LEU A 259 0.05 4.06 -7.47
C LEU A 259 -0.33 4.54 -8.87
N ASP A 260 -1.55 4.24 -9.30
CA ASP A 260 -2.01 4.62 -10.64
C ASP A 260 -2.26 6.13 -10.76
N SER A 261 -2.71 6.77 -9.69
CA SER A 261 -2.88 8.22 -9.62
C SER A 261 -1.55 8.98 -9.80
N GLU A 262 -0.47 8.49 -9.19
CA GLU A 262 0.87 9.08 -9.35
C GLU A 262 1.45 8.81 -10.74
N ARG A 263 1.33 7.57 -11.25
CA ARG A 263 1.75 7.21 -12.60
C ARG A 263 1.03 8.01 -13.66
N SER A 264 -0.29 8.17 -13.52
CA SER A 264 -1.09 8.93 -14.49
C SER A 264 -0.59 10.37 -14.64
N MET A 265 -0.27 11.05 -13.55
CA MET A 265 0.30 12.41 -13.61
C MET A 265 1.65 12.44 -14.32
N PHE A 266 2.56 11.50 -13.97
CA PHE A 266 3.87 11.40 -14.62
C PHE A 266 3.75 11.08 -16.12
N ASP A 267 2.89 10.11 -16.48
CA ASP A 267 2.65 9.70 -17.87
C ASP A 267 2.07 10.85 -18.70
N VAL A 268 1.18 11.67 -18.12
CA VAL A 268 0.64 12.87 -18.78
C VAL A 268 1.75 13.87 -19.05
N ILE A 269 2.57 14.19 -18.05
CA ILE A 269 3.71 15.11 -18.19
C ILE A 269 4.69 14.61 -19.26
N LYS A 270 4.99 13.30 -19.25
CA LYS A 270 5.92 12.70 -20.21
C LYS A 270 5.42 12.72 -21.64
N ARG A 271 4.11 12.49 -21.85
CA ARG A 271 3.50 12.42 -23.21
C ARG A 271 3.21 13.77 -23.80
N THR A 272 2.76 14.70 -23.02
CA THR A 272 2.14 15.95 -23.48
C THR A 272 2.71 17.21 -22.82
N GLY A 273 3.47 17.05 -21.76
CA GLY A 273 4.07 18.16 -21.02
C GLY A 273 5.16 18.89 -21.80
N THR A 274 5.42 20.12 -21.42
CA THR A 274 6.54 20.89 -21.91
C THR A 274 7.85 20.48 -21.22
N PRO A 275 9.03 20.81 -21.78
CA PRO A 275 10.30 20.63 -21.07
C PRO A 275 10.32 21.26 -19.68
N LYS A 276 9.60 22.39 -19.50
CA LYS A 276 9.42 23.05 -18.21
C LYS A 276 8.62 22.19 -17.22
N ASP A 277 7.58 21.51 -17.68
CA ASP A 277 6.78 20.66 -16.79
C ASP A 277 7.58 19.45 -16.29
N MET A 278 8.42 18.88 -17.15
CA MET A 278 9.38 17.83 -16.77
C MET A 278 10.41 18.36 -15.76
N GLN A 279 10.94 19.55 -15.98
CA GLN A 279 11.86 20.21 -15.05
C GLN A 279 11.18 20.47 -13.70
N ASP A 280 9.97 21.03 -13.70
CA ASP A 280 9.22 21.32 -12.49
C ASP A 280 8.86 20.03 -11.72
N TYR A 281 8.51 18.95 -12.42
CA TYR A 281 8.28 17.63 -11.82
C TYR A 281 9.56 17.08 -11.17
N THR A 282 10.66 17.26 -11.82
CA THR A 282 12.00 16.90 -11.36
C THR A 282 12.37 17.65 -10.07
N ILE A 283 12.17 18.99 -10.06
CA ILE A 283 12.41 19.84 -8.89
C ILE A 283 11.47 19.42 -7.73
N LEU A 284 10.21 19.15 -8.03
CA LEU A 284 9.22 18.68 -7.05
C LEU A 284 9.68 17.38 -6.37
N SER A 285 10.11 16.41 -7.16
CA SER A 285 10.63 15.14 -6.65
C SER A 285 11.83 15.36 -5.73
N GLY A 286 12.76 16.25 -6.12
CA GLY A 286 13.91 16.61 -5.30
C GLY A 286 13.55 17.28 -3.97
N MET A 287 12.57 18.18 -3.98
CA MET A 287 12.09 18.84 -2.75
C MET A 287 11.44 17.84 -1.78
N LYS A 288 10.60 16.94 -2.28
CA LYS A 288 9.97 15.87 -1.46
C LYS A 288 11.02 14.98 -0.82
N ASN A 289 12.02 14.63 -1.55
CA ASN A 289 13.12 13.82 -1.10
C ASN A 289 13.91 14.50 0.03
N ARG A 290 14.18 15.80 -0.14
CA ARG A 290 14.88 16.58 0.88
C ARG A 290 14.10 16.64 2.18
N ILE A 291 12.77 16.81 2.11
CA ILE A 291 11.89 16.76 3.29
C ILE A 291 12.04 15.41 3.98
N LYS A 292 11.94 14.32 3.22
CA LYS A 292 12.04 12.94 3.75
C LYS A 292 13.38 12.66 4.44
N GLY A 293 14.48 13.18 3.90
CA GLY A 293 15.79 13.11 4.56
C GLY A 293 15.84 13.88 5.87
N TRP A 294 15.18 15.04 5.94
CA TRP A 294 15.13 15.88 7.14
C TRP A 294 14.17 15.39 8.23
N GLU A 295 13.16 14.59 7.88
CA GLU A 295 12.20 14.04 8.85
C GLU A 295 12.87 13.15 9.91
N ASN A 296 14.02 12.55 9.59
CA ASN A 296 14.79 11.75 10.54
C ASN A 296 15.43 12.59 11.67
N ASP A 297 15.66 13.89 11.44
CA ASP A 297 16.11 14.86 12.45
C ASP A 297 15.19 16.08 12.42
N TYR A 298 13.93 15.84 12.75
CA TYR A 298 12.89 16.87 12.72
C TYR A 298 13.21 18.07 13.61
N GLN A 299 13.91 17.86 14.74
CA GLN A 299 14.24 18.94 15.67
C GLN A 299 15.17 19.97 15.02
N THR A 300 16.16 19.51 14.25
CA THR A 300 17.11 20.40 13.55
C THR A 300 16.48 21.03 12.31
N TYR A 301 15.63 20.30 11.58
CA TYR A 301 15.15 20.74 10.26
C TYR A 301 13.70 21.20 10.20
N ALA A 302 12.98 21.35 11.34
CA ALA A 302 11.55 21.68 11.38
C ALA A 302 11.17 22.90 10.52
N ASP A 303 11.91 24.00 10.63
CA ASP A 303 11.65 25.22 9.84
C ASP A 303 11.94 25.02 8.35
N SER A 304 12.96 24.25 8.03
CA SER A 304 13.32 23.91 6.66
C SER A 304 12.26 23.00 6.02
N ILE A 305 11.79 21.98 6.75
CA ILE A 305 10.68 21.12 6.35
C ILE A 305 9.44 21.95 6.07
N LEU A 306 9.03 22.81 6.99
CA LEU A 306 7.85 23.65 6.83
C LEU A 306 7.94 24.56 5.60
N ARG A 307 9.11 25.20 5.40
CA ARG A 307 9.35 26.09 4.26
C ARG A 307 9.31 25.36 2.93
N VAL A 308 9.99 24.21 2.85
CA VAL A 308 10.06 23.42 1.60
C VAL A 308 8.74 22.72 1.33
N SER A 309 8.00 22.25 2.35
CA SER A 309 6.66 21.68 2.18
C SER A 309 5.67 22.69 1.56
N LYS A 310 5.74 23.97 1.93
CA LYS A 310 4.94 25.02 1.26
C LYS A 310 5.30 25.18 -0.21
N GLN A 311 6.58 25.07 -0.56
CA GLN A 311 7.04 25.13 -1.96
C GLN A 311 6.58 23.90 -2.73
N VAL A 312 6.69 22.71 -2.14
CA VAL A 312 6.18 21.44 -2.69
C VAL A 312 4.70 21.56 -3.03
N SER A 313 3.86 21.94 -2.06
CA SER A 313 2.41 22.09 -2.28
C SER A 313 2.08 23.08 -3.41
N ARG A 314 2.79 24.21 -3.50
CA ARG A 314 2.59 25.18 -4.58
C ARG A 314 2.97 24.61 -5.95
N LEU A 315 4.12 23.95 -6.04
CA LEU A 315 4.61 23.40 -7.31
C LEU A 315 3.75 22.20 -7.76
N GLU A 316 3.32 21.35 -6.83
CA GLU A 316 2.37 20.27 -7.11
C GLU A 316 1.05 20.78 -7.68
N ASN A 317 0.46 21.80 -7.04
CA ASN A 317 -0.80 22.39 -7.52
C ASN A 317 -0.65 23.05 -8.88
N GLN A 318 0.49 23.71 -9.13
CA GLN A 318 0.80 24.27 -10.45
C GLN A 318 0.94 23.20 -11.53
N LEU A 319 1.66 22.11 -11.23
CA LEU A 319 1.81 20.97 -12.14
C LEU A 319 0.47 20.28 -12.41
N ALA A 320 -0.30 20.00 -11.35
CA ALA A 320 -1.64 19.42 -11.48
C ALA A 320 -2.55 20.27 -12.37
N SER A 321 -2.58 21.59 -12.14
CA SER A 321 -3.38 22.52 -12.95
C SER A 321 -2.96 22.56 -14.42
N ARG A 322 -1.64 22.45 -14.71
CA ARG A 322 -1.14 22.39 -16.10
C ARG A 322 -1.43 21.04 -16.74
N CYS A 323 -1.34 19.94 -15.98
CA CYS A 323 -1.68 18.60 -16.49
C CYS A 323 -3.14 18.50 -16.93
N LEU A 324 -4.07 19.22 -16.28
CA LEU A 324 -5.48 19.29 -16.68
C LEU A 324 -5.68 19.85 -18.09
N ASN A 325 -4.77 20.70 -18.59
CA ASN A 325 -4.83 21.20 -19.95
C ASN A 325 -4.48 20.14 -21.00
N TYR A 326 -3.85 19.04 -20.59
CA TYR A 326 -3.42 17.97 -21.49
C TYR A 326 -4.34 16.75 -21.44
N SER A 327 -4.76 16.34 -20.25
CA SER A 327 -5.80 15.34 -19.99
C SER A 327 -6.23 15.47 -18.52
N ASP A 328 -7.42 15.01 -18.17
CA ASP A 328 -7.88 15.07 -16.78
C ASP A 328 -7.10 14.14 -15.83
N GLY A 329 -6.26 13.25 -16.38
CA GLY A 329 -5.40 12.35 -15.60
C GLY A 329 -6.17 11.36 -14.73
N THR A 330 -7.46 11.18 -14.98
CA THR A 330 -8.37 10.31 -14.22
C THR A 330 -8.81 9.07 -14.98
N ASP A 331 -8.31 8.85 -16.20
CA ASP A 331 -8.66 7.71 -17.06
C ASP A 331 -8.55 6.36 -16.34
N PHE A 332 -7.57 6.24 -15.40
CA PHE A 332 -7.42 5.04 -14.60
C PHE A 332 -8.63 4.75 -13.69
N MET A 333 -9.44 5.76 -13.38
CA MET A 333 -10.69 5.64 -12.61
C MET A 333 -11.87 5.15 -13.44
N ASP A 334 -11.74 5.07 -14.76
CA ASP A 334 -12.78 4.57 -15.65
C ASP A 334 -12.80 3.04 -15.75
N ALA A 335 -11.75 2.39 -15.26
CA ALA A 335 -11.72 0.94 -15.16
C ALA A 335 -12.86 0.44 -14.26
N ASP A 336 -13.64 -0.49 -14.78
CA ASP A 336 -14.79 -1.09 -14.13
C ASP A 336 -14.95 -2.56 -14.57
N TYR A 337 -15.94 -3.25 -14.06
CA TYR A 337 -16.28 -4.61 -14.45
C TYR A 337 -16.47 -4.77 -15.97
N ALA A 338 -17.15 -3.81 -16.61
CA ALA A 338 -17.47 -3.91 -18.02
C ALA A 338 -16.19 -3.86 -18.88
N SER A 339 -15.27 -2.96 -18.57
CA SER A 339 -13.98 -2.84 -19.26
C SER A 339 -13.10 -4.07 -19.04
N VAL A 340 -13.05 -4.61 -17.82
CA VAL A 340 -12.33 -5.84 -17.49
C VAL A 340 -12.91 -7.04 -18.25
N LYS A 341 -14.23 -7.23 -18.19
CA LYS A 341 -14.94 -8.29 -18.94
C LYS A 341 -14.69 -8.19 -20.44
N GLN A 342 -14.72 -6.98 -21.00
CA GLN A 342 -14.49 -6.75 -22.43
C GLN A 342 -13.06 -7.13 -22.85
N ALA A 343 -12.07 -6.90 -22.00
CA ALA A 343 -10.67 -7.20 -22.26
C ALA A 343 -10.37 -8.71 -22.29
N LEU A 344 -11.17 -9.53 -21.61
CA LEU A 344 -11.00 -10.98 -21.56
C LEU A 344 -11.44 -11.66 -22.85
N LYS A 345 -10.75 -12.72 -23.26
CA LYS A 345 -11.15 -13.66 -24.33
C LYS A 345 -11.98 -14.80 -23.76
N GLN A 346 -12.51 -15.67 -24.64
CA GLN A 346 -13.41 -16.77 -24.29
C GLN A 346 -12.79 -17.72 -23.25
N ASN A 347 -11.52 -18.06 -23.38
CA ASN A 347 -10.81 -18.99 -22.45
C ASN A 347 -9.88 -18.24 -21.48
N GLU A 348 -10.28 -17.04 -21.08
CA GLU A 348 -9.54 -16.23 -20.13
C GLU A 348 -10.42 -15.89 -18.92
N VAL A 349 -9.85 -15.96 -17.73
CA VAL A 349 -10.53 -15.65 -16.46
C VAL A 349 -9.66 -14.70 -15.67
N LEU A 350 -10.26 -13.69 -15.03
CA LEU A 350 -9.60 -12.89 -14.00
C LEU A 350 -10.09 -13.33 -12.63
N ILE A 351 -9.17 -13.63 -11.72
CA ILE A 351 -9.42 -13.90 -10.30
C ILE A 351 -8.81 -12.74 -9.50
N ASP A 352 -9.64 -11.87 -8.97
CA ASP A 352 -9.18 -10.74 -8.14
C ASP A 352 -9.43 -11.05 -6.67
N PHE A 353 -8.36 -11.40 -5.95
CA PHE A 353 -8.43 -11.71 -4.53
C PHE A 353 -8.57 -10.42 -3.72
N THR A 354 -9.42 -10.46 -2.71
CA THR A 354 -9.62 -9.37 -1.76
C THR A 354 -9.66 -9.92 -0.33
N ASP A 355 -9.47 -9.04 0.64
CA ASP A 355 -9.53 -9.36 2.05
C ASP A 355 -10.35 -8.32 2.81
N PHE A 356 -10.86 -8.72 3.97
CA PHE A 356 -11.57 -7.86 4.90
C PHE A 356 -11.43 -8.38 6.33
N VAL A 357 -11.55 -7.49 7.31
CA VAL A 357 -11.43 -7.85 8.72
C VAL A 357 -12.81 -8.07 9.31
N SER A 358 -13.03 -9.26 9.86
CA SER A 358 -14.20 -9.61 10.66
C SER A 358 -13.84 -9.53 12.15
N LYS A 359 -14.72 -8.92 12.96
CA LYS A 359 -14.50 -8.81 14.42
C LYS A 359 -14.30 -10.16 15.11
N SER A 360 -15.10 -11.16 14.73
CA SER A 360 -15.10 -12.48 15.39
C SER A 360 -14.02 -13.43 14.86
N GLN A 361 -13.62 -13.30 13.58
CA GLN A 361 -12.78 -14.29 12.90
C GLN A 361 -11.46 -13.71 12.36
N GLY A 362 -11.18 -12.43 12.61
CA GLY A 362 -9.99 -11.78 12.09
C GLY A 362 -10.08 -11.52 10.58
N ARG A 363 -8.95 -11.58 9.89
CA ARG A 363 -8.88 -11.38 8.45
C ARG A 363 -9.47 -12.56 7.69
N LYS A 364 -10.33 -12.26 6.72
CA LYS A 364 -10.94 -13.21 5.79
C LYS A 364 -10.57 -12.88 4.36
N TYR A 365 -10.55 -13.89 3.52
CA TYR A 365 -10.26 -13.77 2.09
C TYR A 365 -11.48 -14.13 1.26
N ALA A 366 -11.62 -13.41 0.15
CA ALA A 366 -12.61 -13.68 -0.88
C ALA A 366 -11.97 -13.45 -2.26
N ALA A 367 -12.65 -13.87 -3.32
CA ALA A 367 -12.23 -13.63 -4.69
C ALA A 367 -13.44 -13.25 -5.55
N TYR A 368 -13.21 -12.29 -6.43
CA TYR A 368 -14.08 -12.04 -7.58
C TYR A 368 -13.56 -12.81 -8.79
N ILE A 369 -14.44 -13.58 -9.42
CA ILE A 369 -14.14 -14.35 -10.63
C ILE A 369 -14.89 -13.70 -11.78
N ILE A 370 -14.15 -13.31 -12.82
CA ILE A 370 -14.68 -12.64 -14.00
C ILE A 370 -14.29 -13.41 -15.24
N ASN A 371 -15.24 -13.74 -16.08
CA ASN A 371 -15.04 -14.30 -17.41
C ASN A 371 -15.92 -13.60 -18.45
N LYS A 372 -15.73 -13.96 -19.72
CA LYS A 372 -16.43 -13.33 -20.85
C LYS A 372 -17.95 -13.56 -20.85
N GLU A 373 -18.41 -14.65 -20.27
CA GLU A 373 -19.80 -15.13 -20.41
C GLU A 373 -20.72 -14.60 -19.30
N GLN A 374 -20.17 -14.28 -18.13
CA GLN A 374 -20.94 -13.86 -16.96
C GLN A 374 -21.51 -12.45 -17.12
N ASP A 375 -22.77 -12.23 -16.68
CA ASP A 375 -23.36 -10.90 -16.64
C ASP A 375 -22.88 -10.05 -15.46
N TYR A 376 -22.52 -10.72 -14.37
CA TYR A 376 -22.01 -10.10 -13.14
C TYR A 376 -20.79 -10.87 -12.61
N PRO A 377 -19.86 -10.23 -11.90
CA PRO A 377 -18.72 -10.92 -11.29
C PRO A 377 -19.21 -11.89 -10.21
N LEU A 378 -18.65 -13.09 -10.19
CA LEU A 378 -18.96 -14.08 -9.16
C LEU A 378 -18.07 -13.84 -7.94
N LEU A 379 -18.69 -13.56 -6.79
CA LEU A 379 -18.01 -13.40 -5.51
C LEU A 379 -17.99 -14.72 -4.76
N LYS A 380 -16.80 -15.18 -4.37
CA LYS A 380 -16.58 -16.38 -3.55
C LYS A 380 -15.89 -16.02 -2.25
N GLN A 381 -16.47 -16.41 -1.13
CA GLN A 381 -15.74 -16.46 0.13
C GLN A 381 -14.77 -17.64 0.10
N LEU A 382 -13.55 -17.43 0.58
CA LEU A 382 -12.49 -18.43 0.62
C LEU A 382 -12.27 -18.91 2.06
N PHE A 383 -11.33 -18.34 2.76
CA PHE A 383 -10.90 -18.77 4.09
C PHE A 383 -10.68 -17.59 5.04
N ALA A 384 -10.61 -17.89 6.33
CA ALA A 384 -10.09 -16.97 7.33
C ALA A 384 -8.58 -17.20 7.54
N GLU A 385 -7.80 -16.15 7.76
CA GLU A 385 -6.34 -16.25 7.96
C GLU A 385 -5.97 -17.23 9.07
N LYS A 386 -6.77 -17.29 10.13
CA LYS A 386 -6.63 -18.26 11.23
C LYS A 386 -6.65 -19.72 10.77
N GLN A 387 -7.29 -20.06 9.67
CA GLN A 387 -7.29 -21.43 9.14
C GLN A 387 -5.91 -21.82 8.61
N ILE A 388 -5.22 -20.89 7.94
CA ILE A 388 -3.82 -21.09 7.52
C ILE A 388 -2.90 -21.13 8.74
N GLU A 389 -3.09 -20.23 9.71
CA GLU A 389 -2.31 -20.21 10.96
C GLU A 389 -2.47 -21.52 11.75
N SER A 390 -3.68 -22.09 11.79
CA SER A 390 -3.96 -23.35 12.48
C SER A 390 -3.27 -24.58 11.85
N LEU A 391 -2.85 -24.50 10.59
CA LEU A 391 -2.03 -25.52 9.94
C LEU A 391 -0.56 -25.44 10.42
N GLY A 392 -0.17 -24.44 11.20
CA GLY A 392 1.21 -24.26 11.65
C GLY A 392 2.16 -23.76 10.57
N ILE A 393 1.65 -23.20 9.50
CA ILE A 393 2.46 -22.63 8.41
C ILE A 393 3.08 -21.31 8.88
N ILE A 394 4.40 -21.30 9.02
CA ILE A 394 5.17 -20.15 9.52
C ILE A 394 6.02 -19.48 8.43
N ARG A 395 6.19 -20.11 7.27
CA ARG A 395 7.00 -19.63 6.16
C ARG A 395 6.30 -19.90 4.83
N PRO A 396 6.46 -19.03 3.82
CA PRO A 396 5.79 -19.20 2.52
C PRO A 396 6.14 -20.51 1.79
N ASP A 397 7.37 -21.00 1.94
CA ASP A 397 7.84 -22.28 1.34
C ASP A 397 7.07 -23.51 1.84
N MET A 398 6.46 -23.43 3.01
CA MET A 398 5.66 -24.55 3.58
C MET A 398 4.33 -24.76 2.85
N TYR A 399 3.83 -23.79 2.09
CA TYR A 399 2.62 -23.95 1.26
C TYR A 399 2.74 -25.08 0.22
N TYR A 400 3.96 -25.49 -0.11
CA TYR A 400 4.26 -26.52 -1.12
C TYR A 400 4.70 -27.84 -0.51
N ASN A 401 4.73 -27.96 0.81
CA ASN A 401 5.09 -29.16 1.53
C ASN A 401 3.94 -30.18 1.44
N GLU A 402 4.28 -31.47 1.25
CA GLU A 402 3.31 -32.55 1.16
C GLU A 402 2.37 -32.62 2.37
N ASP A 403 2.85 -32.27 3.56
CA ASP A 403 2.07 -32.28 4.80
C ASP A 403 0.95 -31.21 4.82
N TYR A 404 1.09 -30.12 4.08
CA TYR A 404 0.17 -28.97 4.12
C TYR A 404 -0.55 -28.71 2.79
N VAL A 405 -0.02 -29.20 1.68
CA VAL A 405 -0.45 -28.77 0.34
C VAL A 405 -1.92 -29.07 0.07
N GLN A 406 -2.45 -30.21 0.55
CA GLN A 406 -3.85 -30.55 0.32
C GLN A 406 -4.79 -29.61 1.10
N ASP A 407 -4.43 -29.25 2.32
CA ASP A 407 -5.18 -28.28 3.11
C ASP A 407 -5.11 -26.88 2.48
N VAL A 408 -3.92 -26.47 2.02
CA VAL A 408 -3.73 -25.21 1.29
C VAL A 408 -4.57 -25.19 0.02
N LEU A 409 -4.56 -26.26 -0.79
CA LEU A 409 -5.38 -26.37 -2.01
C LEU A 409 -6.87 -26.29 -1.68
N SER A 410 -7.32 -26.95 -0.61
CA SER A 410 -8.72 -26.93 -0.18
C SER A 410 -9.21 -25.52 0.18
N LEU A 411 -8.33 -24.70 0.72
CA LEU A 411 -8.63 -23.32 1.10
C LEU A 411 -8.53 -22.34 -0.08
N LEU A 412 -7.50 -22.48 -0.93
CA LEU A 412 -7.16 -21.50 -1.96
C LEU A 412 -7.75 -21.84 -3.33
N TRP A 413 -7.75 -23.12 -3.74
CA TRP A 413 -8.05 -23.48 -5.13
C TRP A 413 -9.39 -24.19 -5.29
N GLU A 414 -9.73 -25.17 -4.44
CA GLU A 414 -10.96 -25.95 -4.56
C GLU A 414 -12.23 -25.07 -4.67
N PRO A 415 -12.36 -23.95 -3.93
CA PRO A 415 -13.52 -23.05 -4.09
C PRO A 415 -13.61 -22.39 -5.46
N LEU A 416 -12.50 -22.30 -6.19
CA LEU A 416 -12.36 -21.57 -7.45
C LEU A 416 -12.44 -22.45 -8.69
N LYS A 417 -11.92 -23.69 -8.62
CA LYS A 417 -11.68 -24.57 -9.77
C LYS A 417 -12.93 -24.85 -10.60
N GLY A 418 -14.10 -24.95 -9.98
CA GLY A 418 -15.38 -25.18 -10.68
C GLY A 418 -15.83 -24.03 -11.58
N ASN A 419 -15.15 -22.90 -11.54
CA ASN A 419 -15.47 -21.71 -12.33
C ASN A 419 -14.40 -21.41 -13.41
N VAL A 420 -13.43 -22.31 -13.58
CA VAL A 420 -12.30 -22.14 -14.49
C VAL A 420 -12.17 -23.40 -15.34
N SER A 421 -12.21 -23.25 -16.67
CA SER A 421 -12.03 -24.37 -17.60
C SER A 421 -10.58 -24.83 -17.66
N GLU A 422 -10.36 -26.11 -17.86
CA GLU A 422 -9.03 -26.69 -18.08
C GLU A 422 -8.32 -25.99 -19.24
N GLY A 423 -7.05 -25.69 -19.08
CA GLY A 423 -6.25 -24.98 -20.09
C GLY A 423 -6.53 -23.46 -20.19
N ALA A 424 -7.36 -22.91 -19.30
CA ALA A 424 -7.64 -21.48 -19.31
C ALA A 424 -6.42 -20.64 -18.95
N THR A 425 -6.39 -19.41 -19.47
CA THR A 425 -5.48 -18.37 -18.98
C THR A 425 -6.12 -17.66 -17.81
N ILE A 426 -5.47 -17.71 -16.66
CA ILE A 426 -5.92 -17.14 -15.40
C ILE A 426 -5.07 -15.92 -15.07
N TYR A 427 -5.63 -14.75 -15.28
CA TYR A 427 -5.08 -13.53 -14.69
C TYR A 427 -5.46 -13.49 -13.22
N TYR A 428 -4.50 -13.22 -12.32
CA TYR A 428 -4.83 -13.12 -10.90
C TYR A 428 -4.15 -11.95 -10.21
N VAL A 429 -4.90 -11.33 -9.30
CA VAL A 429 -4.43 -10.22 -8.48
C VAL A 429 -4.43 -10.67 -7.03
N PRO A 430 -3.27 -10.88 -6.40
CA PRO A 430 -3.19 -11.32 -5.01
C PRO A 430 -3.61 -10.25 -4.01
N SER A 431 -3.91 -10.66 -2.77
CA SER A 431 -4.16 -9.80 -1.62
C SER A 431 -3.44 -10.35 -0.39
N GLN A 432 -2.86 -9.47 0.44
CA GLN A 432 -2.21 -9.77 1.72
C GLN A 432 -1.25 -10.97 1.66
N LEU A 433 -1.50 -12.04 2.44
CA LEU A 433 -0.63 -13.23 2.46
C LEU A 433 -0.44 -13.87 1.06
N LEU A 434 -1.41 -13.71 0.17
CA LEU A 434 -1.32 -14.28 -1.19
C LEU A 434 -0.25 -13.61 -2.05
N PHE A 435 0.27 -12.44 -1.64
CA PHE A 435 1.49 -11.89 -2.26
C PHE A 435 2.72 -12.79 -2.09
N GLN A 436 2.70 -13.69 -1.12
CA GLN A 436 3.81 -14.61 -0.85
C GLN A 436 3.56 -16.03 -1.40
N VAL A 437 2.49 -16.23 -2.17
CA VAL A 437 2.10 -17.51 -2.75
C VAL A 437 2.21 -17.47 -4.27
N SER A 438 2.86 -18.47 -4.87
CA SER A 438 2.87 -18.76 -6.30
C SER A 438 1.80 -19.82 -6.56
N LEU A 439 0.62 -19.41 -7.03
CA LEU A 439 -0.50 -20.37 -7.27
C LEU A 439 -0.15 -21.42 -8.29
N GLU A 440 0.53 -21.03 -9.37
CA GLU A 440 0.97 -21.92 -10.44
C GLU A 440 1.93 -23.02 -9.98
N SER A 441 2.58 -22.82 -8.85
CA SER A 441 3.55 -23.77 -8.28
C SER A 441 2.94 -24.74 -7.28
N LEU A 442 1.66 -24.62 -6.92
CA LEU A 442 1.00 -25.52 -5.97
C LEU A 442 0.87 -26.94 -6.57
N PRO A 443 1.37 -27.98 -5.90
CA PRO A 443 1.27 -29.37 -6.38
C PRO A 443 -0.13 -29.93 -6.13
N LEU A 444 -0.66 -30.62 -7.13
CA LEU A 444 -1.91 -31.40 -7.05
C LEU A 444 -1.66 -32.82 -6.47
N ALA A 445 -2.73 -33.51 -6.11
CA ALA A 445 -2.66 -34.86 -5.53
C ALA A 445 -1.98 -35.89 -6.44
N ASP A 446 -1.99 -35.69 -7.76
CA ASP A 446 -1.29 -36.54 -8.75
C ASP A 446 0.19 -36.17 -8.95
N GLY A 447 0.70 -35.20 -8.18
CA GLY A 447 2.06 -34.69 -8.29
C GLY A 447 2.31 -33.69 -9.44
N SER A 448 1.28 -33.39 -10.27
CA SER A 448 1.35 -32.30 -11.25
C SER A 448 1.24 -30.96 -10.54
N LEU A 449 1.51 -29.86 -11.25
CA LEU A 449 1.35 -28.51 -10.71
C LEU A 449 0.10 -27.85 -11.30
N LEU A 450 -0.52 -26.93 -10.55
CA LEU A 450 -1.61 -26.08 -11.07
C LEU A 450 -1.21 -25.41 -12.38
N GLY A 451 0.01 -24.90 -12.49
CA GLY A 451 0.55 -24.31 -13.73
C GLY A 451 0.72 -25.27 -14.90
N SER A 452 0.57 -26.60 -14.70
CA SER A 452 0.52 -27.58 -15.79
C SER A 452 -0.88 -27.67 -16.44
N HIS A 453 -1.90 -27.27 -15.69
CA HIS A 453 -3.31 -27.32 -16.08
C HIS A 453 -3.86 -25.97 -16.53
N TYR A 454 -3.27 -24.87 -16.03
CA TYR A 454 -3.72 -23.51 -16.29
C TYR A 454 -2.52 -22.59 -16.57
N ASN A 455 -2.75 -21.59 -17.41
CA ASN A 455 -1.73 -20.57 -17.67
C ASN A 455 -1.94 -19.36 -16.74
N PHE A 456 -1.22 -19.27 -15.63
CA PHE A 456 -1.34 -18.20 -14.64
C PHE A 456 -0.56 -16.95 -15.05
N ILE A 457 -1.19 -15.78 -14.90
CA ILE A 457 -0.59 -14.46 -15.11
C ILE A 457 -0.86 -13.60 -13.89
N ARG A 458 0.17 -13.32 -13.13
CA ARG A 458 0.09 -12.48 -11.92
C ARG A 458 0.11 -11.00 -12.27
N LEU A 459 -0.81 -10.25 -11.71
CA LEU A 459 -0.98 -8.82 -11.92
C LEU A 459 -0.90 -8.05 -10.60
N SER A 460 -0.52 -6.78 -10.64
CA SER A 460 -0.57 -5.88 -9.48
C SER A 460 -1.98 -5.33 -9.23
N SER A 461 -2.78 -5.19 -10.27
CA SER A 461 -4.21 -4.80 -10.22
C SER A 461 -4.93 -5.26 -11.49
N ALA A 462 -6.27 -5.29 -11.46
CA ALA A 462 -7.08 -5.58 -12.64
C ALA A 462 -6.87 -4.55 -13.78
N ARG A 463 -6.45 -3.33 -13.46
CA ARG A 463 -6.13 -2.30 -14.46
C ARG A 463 -4.90 -2.63 -15.31
N GLU A 464 -3.95 -3.41 -14.78
CA GLU A 464 -2.81 -3.89 -15.58
C GLU A 464 -3.26 -4.81 -16.73
N LEU A 465 -4.33 -5.60 -16.54
CA LEU A 465 -4.93 -6.37 -17.63
C LEU A 465 -5.33 -5.47 -18.81
N LEU A 466 -5.97 -4.33 -18.53
CA LEU A 466 -6.39 -3.38 -19.55
C LEU A 466 -5.17 -2.82 -20.31
N LYS A 467 -4.09 -2.49 -19.62
CA LYS A 467 -2.85 -2.00 -20.23
C LYS A 467 -2.18 -3.06 -21.11
N ILE A 468 -2.10 -4.31 -20.63
CA ILE A 468 -1.54 -5.44 -21.40
C ILE A 468 -2.35 -5.66 -22.70
N LYS A 469 -3.68 -5.60 -22.61
CA LYS A 469 -4.57 -5.80 -23.77
C LYS A 469 -4.58 -4.62 -24.75
N ALA A 470 -4.30 -3.40 -24.29
CA ALA A 470 -4.23 -2.20 -25.12
C ALA A 470 -3.00 -2.14 -26.05
N LYS A 471 -2.16 -3.18 -26.08
CA LYS A 471 -0.95 -3.28 -26.93
C LYS A 471 -0.10 -1.99 -26.89
N GLN A 472 0.33 -1.56 -25.71
CA GLN A 472 1.30 -0.47 -25.62
C GLN A 472 2.54 -0.79 -26.45
N LYS A 473 3.16 0.24 -27.06
CA LYS A 473 4.41 0.10 -27.81
C LYS A 473 5.46 -0.55 -26.93
N VAL A 474 5.79 -1.80 -27.21
CA VAL A 474 6.89 -2.49 -26.53
C VAL A 474 8.19 -1.92 -27.07
N ASN A 475 9.12 -1.54 -26.19
CA ASN A 475 10.47 -1.19 -26.60
C ASN A 475 11.10 -2.38 -27.34
N THR A 476 11.45 -2.21 -28.60
CA THR A 476 12.05 -3.26 -29.42
C THR A 476 13.58 -3.20 -29.47
N ALA A 477 14.21 -2.22 -28.81
CA ALA A 477 15.65 -2.13 -28.72
C ALA A 477 16.25 -3.40 -28.07
N HIS A 478 17.33 -3.90 -28.59
CA HIS A 478 18.06 -5.04 -28.03
C HIS A 478 19.16 -4.54 -27.08
N THR A 479 18.77 -3.85 -26.00
CA THR A 479 19.66 -3.29 -24.99
C THR A 479 19.44 -3.94 -23.64
N ALA A 480 20.53 -4.35 -22.98
CA ALA A 480 20.50 -4.96 -21.66
C ALA A 480 21.58 -4.35 -20.76
N VAL A 481 21.24 -4.17 -19.49
CA VAL A 481 22.17 -3.82 -18.42
C VAL A 481 22.12 -4.91 -17.36
N LEU A 482 23.30 -5.40 -16.96
CA LEU A 482 23.45 -6.50 -16.01
C LEU A 482 24.34 -6.06 -14.85
N TYR A 483 23.82 -6.22 -13.61
CA TYR A 483 24.57 -6.01 -12.38
C TYR A 483 24.83 -7.37 -11.71
N GLY A 484 26.10 -7.64 -11.31
CA GLY A 484 26.44 -8.84 -10.53
C GLY A 484 27.93 -9.00 -10.29
N GLY A 485 28.32 -9.85 -9.35
CA GLY A 485 29.69 -9.97 -8.91
C GLY A 485 30.22 -8.66 -8.32
N LEU A 486 29.38 -7.91 -7.61
CA LEU A 486 29.66 -6.59 -7.06
C LEU A 486 30.61 -6.69 -5.85
N GLN A 487 31.44 -5.68 -5.67
CA GLN A 487 32.28 -5.50 -4.47
C GLN A 487 31.59 -4.57 -3.49
N TYR A 488 31.12 -5.10 -2.37
CA TYR A 488 30.37 -4.32 -1.37
C TYR A 488 31.29 -3.52 -0.45
N ASP A 489 32.54 -3.93 -0.31
CA ASP A 489 33.60 -3.18 0.38
C ASP A 489 34.46 -2.46 -0.65
N LEU A 490 34.45 -1.13 -0.63
CA LEU A 490 35.28 -0.29 -1.49
C LEU A 490 35.96 0.77 -0.64
N GLU A 491 37.25 1.04 -1.02
CA GLU A 491 37.98 2.16 -0.47
C GLU A 491 37.39 3.50 -0.95
N ALA A 492 37.44 4.53 -0.10
CA ALA A 492 36.91 5.86 -0.37
C ALA A 492 37.38 6.46 -1.70
N SER A 493 38.67 6.25 -2.06
CA SER A 493 39.25 6.69 -3.33
C SER A 493 38.63 5.99 -4.54
N ALA A 494 38.32 4.70 -4.42
CA ALA A 494 37.67 3.93 -5.48
C ALA A 494 36.20 4.36 -5.64
N MET A 495 35.48 4.57 -4.54
CA MET A 495 34.12 5.09 -4.56
C MET A 495 34.03 6.45 -5.25
N THR A 496 34.95 7.38 -4.88
CA THR A 496 35.04 8.71 -5.51
C THR A 496 35.35 8.63 -7.00
N ALA A 497 36.27 7.75 -7.41
CA ALA A 497 36.62 7.58 -8.82
C ALA A 497 35.48 7.02 -9.67
N GLU A 498 34.69 6.11 -9.11
CA GLU A 498 33.50 5.56 -9.80
C GLU A 498 32.36 6.59 -9.87
N ALA A 499 32.06 7.30 -8.77
CA ALA A 499 30.99 8.31 -8.72
C ALA A 499 31.20 9.44 -9.73
N LYS A 500 32.45 9.92 -9.90
CA LYS A 500 32.82 10.98 -10.87
C LYS A 500 32.57 10.64 -12.34
N LYS A 501 32.27 9.39 -12.67
CA LYS A 501 31.90 8.98 -14.03
C LYS A 501 30.50 9.37 -14.43
N TYR A 502 29.67 9.76 -13.47
CA TYR A 502 28.25 10.02 -13.67
C TYR A 502 27.91 11.43 -13.21
N GLU A 503 27.25 12.19 -14.09
CA GLU A 503 26.60 13.45 -13.73
C GLU A 503 25.15 13.14 -13.38
N LEU A 504 24.81 13.24 -12.10
CA LEU A 504 23.47 13.02 -11.61
C LEU A 504 22.79 14.36 -11.31
N PRO A 505 21.52 14.54 -11.65
CA PRO A 505 20.77 15.71 -11.22
C PRO A 505 20.71 15.79 -9.68
N ASP A 506 20.85 16.98 -9.10
CA ASP A 506 20.86 17.20 -7.64
C ASP A 506 19.64 16.63 -6.93
N TRP A 507 18.50 16.57 -7.61
CA TRP A 507 17.25 16.03 -7.05
C TRP A 507 17.23 14.50 -6.95
N LEU A 508 18.09 13.81 -7.70
CA LEU A 508 18.21 12.35 -7.66
C LEU A 508 19.15 11.92 -6.50
N VAL A 509 20.02 12.82 -6.06
CA VAL A 509 21.03 12.59 -5.04
C VAL A 509 20.46 12.96 -3.67
N LEU A 510 20.05 11.97 -2.89
CA LEU A 510 19.64 12.18 -1.50
C LEU A 510 20.68 11.59 -0.56
N ARG A 511 21.14 12.42 0.35
CA ARG A 511 21.92 11.98 1.49
C ARG A 511 21.06 12.05 2.73
N GLY A 512 20.83 10.89 3.37
CA GLY A 512 20.35 10.84 4.75
C GLY A 512 21.54 10.73 5.70
N ASP A 513 21.44 11.25 6.91
CA ASP A 513 22.41 11.00 7.97
C ASP A 513 22.46 9.51 8.29
N MET A 514 23.67 8.93 8.29
CA MET A 514 23.88 7.49 8.38
C MET A 514 24.13 7.05 9.82
N ALA A 515 23.43 6.03 10.26
CA ALA A 515 23.59 5.39 11.55
C ALA A 515 24.33 4.03 11.41
N ARG A 516 25.05 3.59 12.44
CA ARG A 516 26.05 2.50 12.44
C ARG A 516 25.43 1.11 12.61
N GLY A 517 25.86 0.10 11.82
CA GLY A 517 25.53 -1.34 11.93
C GLY A 517 26.76 -2.25 11.90
N ASP A 518 26.65 -3.44 12.50
CA ASP A 518 27.75 -4.39 12.64
C ASP A 518 27.76 -5.49 11.56
N SER A 519 26.70 -5.60 10.71
CA SER A 519 26.60 -6.60 9.65
C SER A 519 27.27 -6.15 8.36
N VAL A 520 27.80 -7.09 7.58
CA VAL A 520 28.49 -6.86 6.31
C VAL A 520 27.86 -7.72 5.23
N PHE A 521 27.65 -7.15 4.06
CA PHE A 521 27.31 -7.89 2.85
C PHE A 521 28.58 -8.52 2.28
N ARG A 522 28.56 -9.83 2.01
CA ARG A 522 29.67 -10.59 1.44
C ARG A 522 29.51 -10.72 -0.07
N ASP A 523 30.60 -10.88 -0.78
CA ASP A 523 30.60 -11.12 -2.23
C ASP A 523 29.75 -12.36 -2.57
N LEU A 524 28.96 -12.24 -3.63
CA LEU A 524 28.11 -13.30 -4.17
C LEU A 524 28.81 -13.92 -5.39
N GLN A 525 29.53 -15.02 -5.19
CA GLN A 525 30.26 -15.68 -6.29
C GLN A 525 29.30 -16.18 -7.38
N GLY A 526 28.12 -16.71 -7.00
CA GLY A 526 27.09 -17.15 -7.96
C GLY A 526 26.62 -16.03 -8.88
N SER A 527 26.48 -14.81 -8.37
CA SER A 527 26.02 -13.66 -9.17
C SER A 527 27.03 -13.24 -10.24
N ARG A 528 28.33 -13.42 -10.00
CA ARG A 528 29.39 -13.17 -11.02
C ARG A 528 29.28 -14.17 -12.16
N ASP A 529 29.21 -15.46 -11.85
CA ASP A 529 29.10 -16.51 -12.85
C ASP A 529 27.81 -16.40 -13.65
N GLU A 530 26.73 -15.99 -13.00
CA GLU A 530 25.41 -15.75 -13.57
C GLU A 530 25.48 -14.71 -14.69
N ILE A 531 25.96 -13.50 -14.40
CA ILE A 531 25.97 -12.42 -15.41
C ILE A 531 26.94 -12.70 -16.57
N VAL A 532 28.06 -13.38 -16.35
CA VAL A 532 28.97 -13.77 -17.43
C VAL A 532 28.28 -14.71 -18.43
N LYS A 533 27.52 -15.68 -17.93
CA LYS A 533 26.73 -16.60 -18.76
C LYS A 533 25.60 -15.89 -19.48
N ILE A 534 24.84 -15.04 -18.76
CA ILE A 534 23.72 -14.28 -19.34
C ILE A 534 24.22 -13.31 -20.41
N GLU A 535 25.32 -12.60 -20.16
CA GLU A 535 25.97 -11.75 -21.15
C GLU A 535 26.32 -12.51 -22.44
N SER A 536 26.92 -13.69 -22.30
CA SER A 536 27.25 -14.55 -23.44
C SER A 536 26.02 -14.98 -24.23
N ILE A 537 24.92 -15.36 -23.53
CA ILE A 537 23.66 -15.75 -24.15
C ILE A 537 23.05 -14.58 -24.92
N LEU A 538 22.95 -13.39 -24.31
CA LEU A 538 22.38 -12.19 -24.94
C LEU A 538 23.19 -11.69 -26.12
N LYS A 539 24.53 -11.68 -26.02
CA LYS A 539 25.42 -11.30 -27.14
C LYS A 539 25.28 -12.21 -28.36
N ARG A 540 25.10 -13.53 -28.14
CA ARG A 540 24.77 -14.48 -29.23
C ARG A 540 23.47 -14.11 -29.97
N CYS A 541 22.52 -13.50 -29.25
CA CYS A 541 21.25 -12.99 -29.80
C CYS A 541 21.33 -11.55 -30.29
N LYS A 542 22.57 -11.01 -30.48
CA LYS A 542 22.84 -9.64 -30.97
C LYS A 542 22.30 -8.54 -30.08
N TRP A 543 22.23 -8.78 -28.77
CA TRP A 543 21.91 -7.72 -27.79
C TRP A 543 23.17 -6.90 -27.48
N GLN A 544 22.97 -5.60 -27.34
CA GLN A 544 23.99 -4.70 -26.77
C GLN A 544 23.88 -4.82 -25.24
N VAL A 545 24.94 -5.36 -24.64
CA VAL A 545 24.95 -5.67 -23.20
C VAL A 545 25.98 -4.82 -22.50
N THR A 546 25.59 -4.13 -21.45
CA THR A 546 26.46 -3.36 -20.55
C THR A 546 26.54 -4.06 -19.20
N PRO A 547 27.63 -4.78 -18.87
CA PRO A 547 27.79 -5.37 -17.55
C PRO A 547 28.39 -4.37 -16.55
N TYR A 548 27.85 -4.33 -15.35
CA TYR A 548 28.38 -3.64 -14.17
C TYR A 548 28.83 -4.68 -13.15
N THR A 549 30.14 -4.77 -12.93
CA THR A 549 30.77 -5.78 -12.09
C THR A 549 31.82 -5.15 -11.16
N GLY A 550 32.20 -5.86 -10.09
CA GLY A 550 33.20 -5.40 -9.13
C GLY A 550 32.85 -4.04 -8.56
N LYS A 551 33.70 -3.04 -8.76
CA LYS A 551 33.50 -1.68 -8.25
C LYS A 551 32.60 -0.80 -9.12
N ASN A 552 32.29 -1.21 -10.35
CA ASN A 552 31.61 -0.37 -11.34
C ASN A 552 30.10 -0.31 -11.15
N GLY A 553 29.51 -1.28 -10.43
CA GLY A 553 28.06 -1.37 -10.22
C GLY A 553 27.60 -0.52 -9.05
N THR A 554 27.84 0.77 -9.09
CA THR A 554 27.52 1.73 -8.02
C THR A 554 26.07 2.24 -8.10
N GLU A 555 25.61 2.90 -7.05
CA GLU A 555 24.31 3.55 -7.03
C GLU A 555 24.21 4.64 -8.10
N GLU A 556 25.29 5.39 -8.32
CA GLU A 556 25.35 6.41 -9.38
C GLU A 556 25.16 5.81 -10.77
N SER A 557 25.76 4.64 -11.03
CA SER A 557 25.60 3.94 -12.31
C SER A 557 24.16 3.53 -12.57
N PHE A 558 23.42 3.16 -11.52
CA PHE A 558 22.01 2.82 -11.60
C PHE A 558 21.14 4.06 -11.82
N LEU A 559 21.32 5.09 -11.01
CA LEU A 559 20.54 6.33 -11.11
C LEU A 559 20.76 7.05 -12.45
N ALA A 560 21.93 6.93 -13.05
CA ALA A 560 22.24 7.48 -14.37
C ALA A 560 21.39 6.90 -15.51
N MET A 561 20.62 5.80 -15.27
CA MET A 561 19.68 5.25 -16.26
C MET A 561 18.33 5.98 -16.29
N HIS A 562 18.10 6.96 -15.42
CA HIS A 562 16.86 7.74 -15.41
C HIS A 562 16.56 8.34 -16.79
N GLY A 563 15.37 8.04 -17.35
CA GLY A 563 14.89 8.55 -18.66
C GLY A 563 15.58 7.93 -19.89
N LYS A 564 16.52 6.99 -19.71
CA LYS A 564 17.25 6.28 -20.79
C LYS A 564 17.55 4.83 -20.38
N SER A 565 16.57 4.17 -19.80
CA SER A 565 16.74 2.82 -19.27
C SER A 565 16.82 1.76 -20.39
N PRO A 566 17.56 0.64 -20.17
CA PRO A 566 17.63 -0.45 -21.15
C PRO A 566 16.28 -1.17 -21.23
N ARG A 567 16.04 -1.88 -22.33
CA ARG A 567 14.88 -2.75 -22.44
C ARG A 567 14.86 -3.87 -21.40
N LEU A 568 16.04 -4.41 -21.06
CA LEU A 568 16.26 -5.49 -20.12
C LEU A 568 17.22 -5.02 -19.02
N LEU A 569 16.78 -5.12 -17.77
CA LEU A 569 17.58 -4.84 -16.59
C LEU A 569 17.67 -6.08 -15.71
N HIS A 570 18.87 -6.54 -15.40
CA HIS A 570 19.12 -7.69 -14.55
C HIS A 570 20.00 -7.30 -13.36
N LEU A 571 19.52 -7.60 -12.14
CA LEU A 571 20.16 -7.18 -10.88
C LEU A 571 20.42 -8.41 -10.01
N ALA A 572 21.65 -8.94 -10.08
CA ALA A 572 22.12 -10.08 -9.28
C ALA A 572 22.94 -9.57 -8.09
N THR A 573 22.28 -9.26 -6.99
CA THR A 573 22.88 -8.63 -5.82
C THR A 573 22.12 -8.98 -4.53
N HIS A 574 22.57 -8.45 -3.37
CA HIS A 574 21.83 -8.55 -2.13
C HIS A 574 20.57 -7.68 -2.16
N GLY A 575 19.45 -8.26 -1.70
CA GLY A 575 18.22 -7.54 -1.41
C GLY A 575 17.91 -7.55 0.09
N PHE A 576 17.22 -6.52 0.56
CA PHE A 576 16.76 -6.45 1.93
C PHE A 576 15.30 -5.99 2.03
N TYR A 577 14.60 -6.50 3.04
CA TYR A 577 13.31 -6.03 3.50
C TYR A 577 13.23 -6.19 5.02
N TYR A 578 12.86 -5.14 5.71
CA TYR A 578 12.70 -5.10 7.16
C TYR A 578 11.32 -4.55 7.53
N THR A 579 10.75 -5.10 8.59
CA THR A 579 9.60 -4.47 9.27
C THR A 579 10.11 -3.39 10.23
N PRO A 580 9.34 -2.33 10.55
CA PRO A 580 9.79 -1.25 11.43
C PRO A 580 10.43 -1.73 12.73
N GLY A 581 9.83 -2.67 13.45
CA GLY A 581 10.39 -3.18 14.70
C GLY A 581 11.70 -4.00 14.55
N LYS A 582 11.97 -4.55 13.36
CA LYS A 582 13.25 -5.19 13.04
C LYS A 582 14.26 -4.19 12.49
N ALA A 583 13.80 -3.14 11.84
CA ALA A 583 14.63 -2.06 11.31
C ALA A 583 15.37 -1.31 12.41
N GLU A 584 14.78 -1.15 13.60
CA GLU A 584 15.42 -0.55 14.79
C GLU A 584 16.74 -1.25 15.20
N ARG A 585 16.92 -2.51 14.81
CA ARG A 585 18.14 -3.30 15.07
C ARG A 585 19.20 -3.17 13.97
N VAL A 586 18.88 -2.47 12.90
CA VAL A 586 19.77 -2.24 11.75
C VAL A 586 20.05 -0.74 11.68
N ASN A 587 21.27 -0.34 12.00
CA ASN A 587 21.59 1.07 12.22
C ASN A 587 21.31 1.96 10.99
N TYR A 588 21.55 1.49 9.77
CA TYR A 588 21.21 2.24 8.54
C TYR A 588 19.70 2.51 8.42
N LEU A 589 18.85 1.60 8.92
CA LEU A 589 17.41 1.67 8.81
C LEU A 589 16.73 2.26 10.04
N LYS A 590 17.50 2.60 11.08
CA LYS A 590 16.96 3.15 12.32
C LYS A 590 16.25 4.47 12.07
N GLY A 591 15.02 4.58 12.57
CA GLY A 591 14.17 5.76 12.35
C GLY A 591 13.33 5.73 11.08
N TYR A 592 13.59 4.83 10.13
CA TYR A 592 12.68 4.65 8.98
C TYR A 592 11.47 3.82 9.36
N THR A 593 10.29 4.34 9.09
CA THR A 593 8.99 3.65 9.32
C THR A 593 8.28 3.30 8.01
N ASP A 594 8.69 3.92 6.92
CA ASP A 594 8.12 3.73 5.59
C ASP A 594 8.66 2.44 4.93
N ALA A 595 7.75 1.57 4.50
CA ALA A 595 8.07 0.26 3.91
C ALA A 595 8.94 0.36 2.64
N MET A 596 8.85 1.47 1.88
CA MET A 596 9.66 1.68 0.68
C MET A 596 11.11 2.04 1.03
N SER A 597 11.36 2.70 2.15
CA SER A 597 12.72 2.94 2.68
C SER A 597 13.31 1.70 3.34
N LEU A 598 12.46 0.79 3.85
CA LEU A 598 12.86 -0.46 4.52
C LEU A 598 13.07 -1.63 3.55
N SER A 599 13.04 -1.37 2.26
CA SER A 599 13.20 -2.33 1.18
C SER A 599 14.18 -1.80 0.13
N GLY A 600 15.09 -2.61 -0.35
CA GLY A 600 16.08 -2.14 -1.33
C GLY A 600 17.06 -3.21 -1.78
N LEU A 601 18.04 -2.75 -2.57
CA LEU A 601 19.15 -3.51 -3.13
C LEU A 601 20.48 -2.91 -2.68
N VAL A 602 21.48 -3.75 -2.58
CA VAL A 602 22.84 -3.33 -2.19
C VAL A 602 23.74 -3.34 -3.42
N LEU A 603 24.35 -2.22 -3.72
CA LEU A 603 25.25 -2.02 -4.86
C LEU A 603 26.71 -1.88 -4.38
N SER A 604 27.64 -1.68 -5.32
CA SER A 604 29.07 -1.60 -4.99
C SER A 604 29.36 -0.49 -3.99
N GLY A 605 30.16 -0.80 -2.96
CA GLY A 605 30.48 0.12 -1.86
C GLY A 605 29.42 0.16 -0.74
N GLY A 606 28.35 -0.62 -0.84
CA GLY A 606 27.20 -0.58 0.07
C GLY A 606 27.51 -0.80 1.54
N ASN A 607 28.58 -1.54 1.87
CA ASN A 607 28.96 -1.79 3.25
C ASN A 607 29.39 -0.53 4.02
N ALA A 608 29.97 0.45 3.34
CA ALA A 608 30.38 1.70 3.99
C ALA A 608 29.16 2.45 4.57
N ALA A 609 28.13 2.67 3.74
CA ALA A 609 26.89 3.28 4.15
C ALA A 609 26.13 2.44 5.18
N TRP A 610 26.04 1.13 4.95
CA TRP A 610 25.33 0.20 5.84
C TRP A 610 25.90 0.18 7.27
N GLN A 611 27.22 0.30 7.36
CA GLN A 611 27.92 0.40 8.65
C GLN A 611 27.97 1.82 9.23
N GLY A 612 27.41 2.82 8.55
CA GLY A 612 27.41 4.22 8.96
C GLY A 612 28.81 4.87 8.93
N LYS A 613 29.67 4.42 8.05
CA LYS A 613 30.96 5.08 7.80
C LYS A 613 30.72 6.40 7.05
N GLU A 614 31.56 7.40 7.33
CA GLU A 614 31.54 8.65 6.59
C GLU A 614 31.88 8.42 5.12
N LEU A 615 31.04 8.91 4.22
CA LEU A 615 31.25 8.79 2.79
C LEU A 615 31.98 10.02 2.23
N PRO A 616 32.80 9.85 1.20
CA PRO A 616 33.41 10.97 0.50
C PRO A 616 32.35 11.91 -0.10
N GLU A 617 32.70 13.18 -0.23
CA GLU A 617 31.84 14.16 -0.87
C GLU A 617 31.51 13.76 -2.33
N GLY A 618 30.23 13.85 -2.70
CA GLY A 618 29.75 13.48 -4.04
C GLY A 618 29.55 11.99 -4.26
N VAL A 619 29.80 11.12 -3.28
CA VAL A 619 29.59 9.67 -3.35
C VAL A 619 28.28 9.29 -2.72
N LEU A 620 27.48 8.44 -3.39
CA LEU A 620 26.31 7.77 -2.84
C LEU A 620 26.71 6.49 -2.10
N GLY A 621 25.82 6.00 -1.24
CA GLY A 621 26.17 4.94 -0.31
C GLY A 621 26.12 3.53 -0.85
N GLY A 622 25.74 3.31 -2.09
CA GLY A 622 25.54 1.98 -2.67
C GLY A 622 24.34 1.24 -2.10
N ILE A 623 23.42 1.92 -1.42
CA ILE A 623 22.18 1.37 -0.88
C ILE A 623 20.99 1.95 -1.65
N LEU A 624 20.50 1.18 -2.61
CA LEU A 624 19.41 1.58 -3.49
C LEU A 624 18.06 1.17 -2.87
N THR A 625 17.36 2.10 -2.24
CA THR A 625 16.05 1.83 -1.64
C THR A 625 14.93 1.74 -2.69
N ALA A 626 13.81 1.12 -2.32
CA ALA A 626 12.63 1.13 -3.19
C ALA A 626 12.11 2.57 -3.44
N ASN A 627 12.32 3.50 -2.51
CA ASN A 627 12.03 4.92 -2.73
C ASN A 627 12.90 5.54 -3.82
N ASP A 628 14.17 5.19 -3.92
CA ASP A 628 15.08 5.70 -4.95
C ASP A 628 14.66 5.23 -6.34
N ILE A 629 14.33 3.93 -6.45
CA ILE A 629 13.83 3.33 -7.68
C ILE A 629 12.49 3.96 -8.10
N ALA A 630 11.57 4.14 -7.15
CA ALA A 630 10.22 4.66 -7.42
C ALA A 630 10.19 6.09 -8.00
N ARG A 631 11.30 6.82 -7.92
CA ARG A 631 11.47 8.18 -8.47
C ARG A 631 12.04 8.21 -9.87
N MET A 632 12.57 7.07 -10.33
CA MET A 632 13.19 6.97 -11.64
C MET A 632 12.14 6.86 -12.75
N ASP A 633 12.51 7.29 -13.94
CA ASP A 633 11.85 6.92 -15.18
C ASP A 633 12.59 5.71 -15.77
N LEU A 634 12.01 4.54 -15.62
CA LEU A 634 12.47 3.28 -16.22
C LEU A 634 11.44 2.73 -17.22
N SER A 635 10.61 3.61 -17.80
CA SER A 635 9.51 3.21 -18.69
C SER A 635 9.94 2.56 -20.00
N ASP A 636 11.22 2.68 -20.38
CA ASP A 636 11.78 1.95 -21.53
C ASP A 636 12.17 0.51 -21.18
N THR A 637 12.13 0.13 -19.87
CA THR A 637 12.45 -1.22 -19.42
C THR A 637 11.23 -2.12 -19.53
N ASP A 638 11.26 -3.03 -20.51
CA ASP A 638 10.25 -4.06 -20.73
C ASP A 638 10.26 -5.12 -19.62
N MET A 639 11.48 -5.48 -19.13
CA MET A 639 11.60 -6.47 -18.06
C MET A 639 12.76 -6.13 -17.11
N VAL A 640 12.48 -6.21 -15.81
CA VAL A 640 13.49 -6.27 -14.76
C VAL A 640 13.53 -7.67 -14.14
N VAL A 641 14.72 -8.19 -13.95
CA VAL A 641 14.98 -9.47 -13.28
C VAL A 641 15.74 -9.19 -11.99
N LEU A 642 15.12 -9.50 -10.85
CA LEU A 642 15.69 -9.34 -9.52
C LEU A 642 16.22 -10.68 -9.02
N SER A 643 17.44 -11.00 -9.36
CA SER A 643 18.21 -12.14 -8.83
C SER A 643 18.75 -11.76 -7.44
N ALA A 644 17.84 -11.46 -6.52
CA ALA A 644 18.13 -10.95 -5.18
C ALA A 644 17.17 -11.57 -4.16
N CYS A 645 17.68 -11.90 -2.97
CA CYS A 645 16.88 -12.49 -1.91
C CYS A 645 15.74 -11.55 -1.47
N LYS A 646 14.56 -12.14 -1.21
CA LYS A 646 13.38 -11.40 -0.72
C LYS A 646 12.92 -10.23 -1.59
N SER A 647 13.30 -10.21 -2.86
CA SER A 647 12.97 -9.11 -3.78
C SER A 647 11.46 -8.95 -4.01
N GLY A 648 10.69 -10.02 -3.82
CA GLY A 648 9.22 -10.02 -3.87
C GLY A 648 8.53 -9.77 -2.53
N GLN A 649 9.27 -9.43 -1.47
CA GLN A 649 8.70 -9.11 -0.17
C GLN A 649 8.41 -7.60 -0.01
N GLY A 650 7.49 -7.28 0.91
CA GLY A 650 7.09 -5.91 1.20
C GLY A 650 5.97 -5.87 2.23
N LYS A 651 5.52 -4.67 2.58
CA LYS A 651 4.35 -4.47 3.44
C LYS A 651 3.09 -4.57 2.59
N ALA A 652 2.28 -5.59 2.83
CA ALA A 652 0.98 -5.72 2.19
C ALA A 652 -0.04 -4.73 2.79
N THR A 653 -0.78 -4.07 1.91
CA THR A 653 -1.85 -3.12 2.25
C THR A 653 -3.01 -3.27 1.27
N SER A 654 -4.11 -2.54 1.46
CA SER A 654 -5.20 -2.43 0.49
C SER A 654 -4.73 -1.85 -0.86
N GLU A 655 -3.64 -1.07 -0.86
CA GLU A 655 -2.99 -0.48 -2.04
C GLU A 655 -2.04 -1.45 -2.76
N GLY A 656 -1.89 -2.70 -2.29
CA GLY A 656 -0.95 -3.67 -2.83
C GLY A 656 0.29 -3.88 -1.95
N LEU A 657 1.36 -4.40 -2.53
CA LEU A 657 2.60 -4.71 -1.84
C LEU A 657 3.61 -3.56 -1.94
N TYR A 658 3.94 -2.92 -0.81
CA TYR A 658 4.95 -1.86 -0.71
C TYR A 658 6.34 -2.45 -0.55
N GLY A 659 7.18 -2.26 -1.55
CA GLY A 659 8.56 -2.75 -1.64
C GLY A 659 9.09 -2.57 -3.06
N LEU A 660 10.11 -3.36 -3.44
CA LEU A 660 10.75 -3.28 -4.76
C LEU A 660 9.76 -3.47 -5.92
N GLN A 661 8.78 -4.38 -5.77
CA GLN A 661 7.73 -4.59 -6.77
C GLN A 661 7.00 -3.29 -7.11
N ARG A 662 6.51 -2.57 -6.10
CA ARG A 662 5.80 -1.29 -6.28
C ARG A 662 6.73 -0.22 -6.86
N ALA A 663 7.99 -0.20 -6.41
CA ALA A 663 8.97 0.75 -6.87
C ALA A 663 9.23 0.65 -8.38
N PHE A 664 9.51 -0.55 -8.89
CA PHE A 664 9.72 -0.77 -10.31
C PHE A 664 8.45 -0.54 -11.14
N LYS A 665 7.28 -0.94 -10.63
CA LYS A 665 5.99 -0.62 -11.29
C LYS A 665 5.75 0.89 -11.35
N LYS A 666 6.04 1.63 -10.29
CA LYS A 666 5.93 3.09 -10.27
C LYS A 666 6.93 3.75 -11.24
N ALA A 667 8.14 3.22 -11.33
CA ALA A 667 9.15 3.67 -12.29
C ALA A 667 8.79 3.35 -13.76
N GLY A 668 7.71 2.61 -14.03
CA GLY A 668 7.22 2.34 -15.37
C GLY A 668 7.64 1.00 -15.97
N VAL A 669 8.29 0.12 -15.21
CA VAL A 669 8.73 -1.20 -15.68
C VAL A 669 7.54 -2.09 -16.05
N GLY A 670 7.62 -2.77 -17.20
CA GLY A 670 6.60 -3.68 -17.70
C GLY A 670 6.46 -4.95 -16.87
N THR A 671 7.42 -5.85 -16.96
CA THR A 671 7.43 -7.15 -16.27
C THR A 671 8.51 -7.19 -15.20
N ILE A 672 8.22 -7.83 -14.07
CA ILE A 672 9.17 -8.03 -12.96
C ILE A 672 9.32 -9.52 -12.67
N VAL A 673 10.54 -10.04 -12.71
CA VAL A 673 10.89 -11.37 -12.18
C VAL A 673 11.55 -11.19 -10.82
N MET A 674 11.07 -11.91 -9.79
CA MET A 674 11.51 -11.73 -8.41
C MET A 674 11.37 -13.02 -7.60
N SER A 675 11.95 -13.06 -6.39
CA SER A 675 11.83 -14.18 -5.46
C SER A 675 10.98 -13.83 -4.24
N LEU A 676 10.12 -14.75 -3.80
CA LEU A 676 9.23 -14.60 -2.63
C LEU A 676 9.96 -14.87 -1.30
N TRP A 677 11.00 -15.70 -1.32
CA TRP A 677 11.84 -16.02 -0.15
C TRP A 677 13.30 -16.20 -0.57
N ASN A 678 14.17 -16.43 0.42
CA ASN A 678 15.59 -16.63 0.16
C ASN A 678 15.83 -17.98 -0.49
N VAL A 679 16.45 -17.98 -1.64
CA VAL A 679 16.92 -19.18 -2.33
C VAL A 679 18.45 -19.15 -2.33
N ASN A 680 19.05 -20.34 -2.34
CA ASN A 680 20.52 -20.47 -2.44
C ASN A 680 21.05 -19.76 -3.71
N ASP A 681 22.12 -18.98 -3.58
CA ASP A 681 22.74 -18.20 -4.65
C ASP A 681 23.07 -19.03 -5.90
N LYS A 682 23.62 -20.24 -5.69
CA LYS A 682 23.95 -21.16 -6.81
C LYS A 682 22.70 -21.60 -7.58
N ILE A 683 21.63 -21.97 -6.89
CA ILE A 683 20.38 -22.41 -7.52
C ILE A 683 19.67 -21.23 -8.20
N THR A 684 19.71 -20.07 -7.59
CA THR A 684 19.20 -18.84 -8.19
C THR A 684 19.93 -18.56 -9.52
N SER A 685 21.26 -18.64 -9.53
CA SER A 685 22.05 -18.51 -10.74
C SER A 685 21.71 -19.55 -11.80
N GLU A 686 21.54 -20.83 -11.41
CA GLU A 686 21.12 -21.88 -12.34
C GLU A 686 19.74 -21.60 -12.96
N PHE A 687 18.78 -21.12 -12.14
CA PHE A 687 17.45 -20.74 -12.61
C PHE A 687 17.54 -19.58 -13.61
N MET A 688 18.27 -18.52 -13.28
CA MET A 688 18.38 -17.33 -14.13
C MET A 688 19.06 -17.68 -15.46
N VAL A 689 20.13 -18.47 -15.44
CA VAL A 689 20.79 -18.93 -16.68
C VAL A 689 19.82 -19.74 -17.54
N ALA A 690 19.09 -20.71 -16.93
CA ALA A 690 18.11 -21.49 -17.65
C ALA A 690 16.98 -20.62 -18.24
N PHE A 691 16.52 -19.60 -17.50
CA PHE A 691 15.53 -18.65 -17.99
C PHE A 691 16.01 -17.88 -19.21
N TYR A 692 17.24 -17.35 -19.20
CA TYR A 692 17.80 -16.62 -20.35
C TYR A 692 18.09 -17.55 -21.54
N GLU A 693 18.50 -18.78 -21.32
CA GLU A 693 18.66 -19.78 -22.40
C GLU A 693 17.33 -20.05 -23.11
N ARG A 694 16.24 -20.22 -22.34
CA ARG A 694 14.89 -20.41 -22.89
C ARG A 694 14.33 -19.15 -23.55
N LEU A 695 14.61 -17.98 -22.97
CA LEU A 695 14.20 -16.69 -23.53
C LEU A 695 14.90 -16.41 -24.87
N ALA A 696 16.15 -16.85 -25.02
CA ALA A 696 16.95 -16.73 -26.23
C ALA A 696 16.65 -17.77 -27.29
N ASP A 697 15.89 -18.83 -26.95
CA ASP A 697 15.51 -19.87 -27.88
C ASP A 697 14.60 -19.32 -28.99
N LYS A 698 14.93 -19.61 -30.25
CA LYS A 698 14.15 -19.20 -31.40
C LYS A 698 12.70 -19.71 -31.35
N ALA A 699 12.44 -20.87 -30.76
CA ALA A 699 11.12 -21.45 -30.57
C ALA A 699 10.23 -20.63 -29.60
N ASN A 700 10.81 -19.83 -28.72
CA ASN A 700 10.08 -19.01 -27.76
C ASN A 700 9.78 -17.60 -28.28
N VAL A 701 10.43 -17.16 -29.36
CA VAL A 701 10.24 -15.81 -29.98
C VAL A 701 10.17 -14.71 -28.89
N TRP A 702 11.09 -14.73 -27.93
CA TRP A 702 11.14 -13.81 -26.78
C TRP A 702 9.88 -13.83 -25.89
N ASN A 703 9.21 -14.99 -25.77
CA ASN A 703 8.08 -15.18 -24.89
C ASN A 703 8.54 -15.35 -23.43
N LYS A 704 8.54 -14.25 -22.68
CA LYS A 704 9.03 -14.17 -21.29
C LYS A 704 8.40 -15.24 -20.40
N ARG A 705 7.08 -15.38 -20.45
CA ARG A 705 6.35 -16.29 -19.56
C ARG A 705 6.62 -17.77 -19.90
N LYS A 706 6.56 -18.12 -21.16
CA LYS A 706 6.90 -19.50 -21.58
C LYS A 706 8.33 -19.88 -21.17
N ALA A 707 9.30 -18.98 -21.42
CA ALA A 707 10.69 -19.18 -21.02
C ALA A 707 10.85 -19.33 -19.49
N PHE A 708 10.08 -18.55 -18.72
CA PHE A 708 10.10 -18.61 -17.27
C PHE A 708 9.55 -19.92 -16.72
N GLU A 709 8.41 -20.41 -17.22
CA GLU A 709 7.84 -21.70 -16.80
C GLU A 709 8.72 -22.89 -17.23
N GLU A 710 9.30 -22.83 -18.43
CA GLU A 710 10.26 -23.85 -18.87
C GLU A 710 11.51 -23.87 -17.98
N ALA A 711 12.01 -22.71 -17.54
CA ALA A 711 13.13 -22.61 -16.61
C ALA A 711 12.78 -23.22 -15.24
N LYS A 712 11.59 -22.94 -14.70
CA LYS A 712 11.08 -23.63 -13.49
C LYS A 712 11.10 -25.14 -13.65
N GLY A 713 10.64 -25.64 -14.80
CA GLY A 713 10.66 -27.06 -15.13
C GLY A 713 12.07 -27.67 -15.16
N VAL A 714 13.07 -26.92 -15.64
CA VAL A 714 14.49 -27.35 -15.63
C VAL A 714 15.00 -27.50 -14.19
N ILE A 715 14.73 -26.50 -13.34
CA ILE A 715 15.21 -26.52 -11.95
C ILE A 715 14.46 -27.61 -11.15
N ARG A 716 13.14 -27.76 -11.34
CA ARG A 716 12.35 -28.82 -10.69
C ARG A 716 12.88 -30.22 -10.97
N LYS A 717 13.36 -30.47 -12.19
CA LYS A 717 13.96 -31.78 -12.54
C LYS A 717 15.28 -32.06 -11.81
N LYS A 718 16.03 -31.01 -11.47
CA LYS A 718 17.31 -31.12 -10.75
C LYS A 718 17.12 -31.13 -9.23
N HIS A 719 16.14 -30.36 -8.76
CA HIS A 719 15.84 -30.10 -7.35
C HIS A 719 14.35 -30.29 -7.15
N SER A 720 13.91 -31.43 -6.65
CA SER A 720 12.50 -31.78 -6.49
C SER A 720 11.80 -30.92 -5.43
N ASP A 721 12.53 -30.45 -4.41
CA ASP A 721 11.99 -29.62 -3.34
C ASP A 721 11.50 -28.27 -3.89
N PRO A 722 10.21 -27.93 -3.70
CA PRO A 722 9.61 -26.67 -4.14
C PRO A 722 10.29 -25.41 -3.57
N TYR A 723 10.98 -25.51 -2.44
CA TYR A 723 11.77 -24.42 -1.85
C TYR A 723 12.68 -23.75 -2.88
N TYR A 724 13.25 -24.50 -3.82
CA TYR A 724 14.25 -24.02 -4.77
C TYR A 724 13.69 -23.39 -6.04
N TRP A 725 12.46 -23.72 -6.46
CA TRP A 725 11.91 -23.25 -7.74
C TRP A 725 10.57 -22.51 -7.59
N ALA A 726 9.76 -22.81 -6.57
CA ALA A 726 8.48 -22.13 -6.36
C ALA A 726 8.62 -20.70 -5.85
N ALA A 727 9.82 -20.32 -5.36
CA ALA A 727 10.14 -18.98 -4.92
C ALA A 727 10.03 -17.93 -6.03
N PHE A 728 10.34 -18.32 -7.27
CA PHE A 728 10.39 -17.38 -8.38
C PHE A 728 9.00 -17.11 -8.95
N VAL A 729 8.67 -15.84 -9.10
CA VAL A 729 7.40 -15.37 -9.68
C VAL A 729 7.65 -14.27 -10.72
N MET A 730 6.72 -14.19 -11.67
CA MET A 730 6.71 -13.16 -12.71
C MET A 730 5.45 -12.31 -12.54
N LEU A 731 5.62 -11.00 -12.43
CA LEU A 731 4.56 -10.00 -12.33
C LEU A 731 4.52 -9.17 -13.61
N ASP A 732 3.39 -9.16 -14.28
CA ASP A 732 3.11 -8.32 -15.45
C ASP A 732 2.32 -7.07 -15.11
#